data_28b7d228e9ce8b71305cfbdc601506e5
#
_entry.id   28b7d228e9ce8b71305cfbdc601506e5
#
_cell.length_a   1.000
_cell.length_b   1.000
_cell.length_c   1.000
_cell.angle_alpha   90.00
_cell.angle_beta   90.00
_cell.angle_gamma   90.00
#
_symmetry.space_group_name_H-M   'P 1'
#
loop_
_entity.id
_entity.type
_entity.pdbx_description
1 polymer ?
#
loop_
_entity_poly.entity_id
_entity_poly.type
_entity_poly.pdbx_seq_one_letter_code
_entity_poly.pdbx_strand_id
1 'polypeptide(L)'
;MNVQKTPVKNQYNETSTNFDLMEIQEPVRWMGPFLNYSGFAGEMLNFLIPLLGRANVGATQLNPAYYSKNYHREMPCDLRCEVDQLLARYDELSGGISITHGSGDIVLGMPDDSEFRVLRTMFETDRIAPLWVELIKSVDEVWVPSKFNVETFHRSGVPLEKLKVVPGAVDPVMFDPNRTEPLKLPNPASYNFLSIFEWQERKAWDVLLGAYLREFTIDDDVCLWLRCSEAAHIVSRLGNEAASPKEQVKAFAREQGLSISRLPRIEVLSDPLPLTSMPSLYRAMDCLVGISRGEGWGRPQHEAMLMELPVIASNWSGNTEFMSQTNSLLVDCEIIPVQQVENEMAFMAGHYWAQPSEEQTREYMRGLFNDPSQGRQLGQVSRREMQEHFNPESVSHIVMERLHNAQDRVRTRRMIPGWSQPSVPRVRWEGSFLDYGSLSHVNRNLVEALQSKHSEDFEWSLNQSAIQGAINTPDTLRDWESRMSADIESINTDVTVRHGWPPSWIRPVTGGKFVTIQPWEFGFLPESWVKGLEQVDEAWVPSSYVKSAYEASGVPADKVVVIPNGIDETKFYPEAPPLPLKTNKRFKFLFVGGTIGRKGADVLLNAFAQTFSEEDDLCLVIKDFGGKSFYNGQTMKQTIQELQSRPNAPEILYLDDELSSEEMIGLYTACDCLVHPYRGEGFGLPVLEAMACGLPVICTGGGATDDFATDAFAYRLKSEAFEFGDQVNGEPLVHQGWLLEPSFSDLKKRLRWVFGHQDEARRMGLKASGHAHECWSWKAAAKKVEIRLKYLAEQARRERLEKKQSIEPEKNRQAISVQALVAAIGIYEQDESPIKYVINAVDWSLYLQPDDPQALQYHAWLNVQAERWEAARASFDRLFELGQPQLEDLLPAAMCEYKAGNSPRAIEHWRRVLVLDPDNEPARNNLLSLGEPVAEPSRFLEKIQRAAAVF
;
A
#
# COMPACT_ATOMS: atom_id res chain seq x y z
N MET A 1 -64.00 -22.89 0.92
CA MET A 1 -63.97 -22.22 2.22
C MET A 1 -63.04 -21.04 2.11
N ASN A 2 -63.62 -19.82 2.13
CA ASN A 2 -62.93 -18.57 2.04
C ASN A 2 -62.15 -18.31 3.32
N VAL A 3 -60.82 -18.19 3.23
CA VAL A 3 -60.03 -17.58 4.32
C VAL A 3 -59.82 -16.11 3.95
N GLN A 4 -60.52 -15.26 4.69
CA GLN A 4 -60.39 -13.82 4.64
C GLN A 4 -58.96 -13.40 4.96
N LYS A 5 -58.25 -12.74 4.04
CA LYS A 5 -57.07 -11.96 4.29
C LYS A 5 -57.47 -10.69 5.05
N THR A 6 -57.12 -10.62 6.32
CA THR A 6 -57.17 -9.38 7.10
C THR A 6 -56.07 -8.47 6.57
N PRO A 7 -56.32 -7.21 6.17
CA PRO A 7 -55.24 -6.30 5.77
C PRO A 7 -54.50 -5.85 7.03
N VAL A 8 -53.16 -6.11 7.04
CA VAL A 8 -52.29 -5.45 7.96
C VAL A 8 -52.30 -3.96 7.66
N LYS A 9 -52.91 -3.19 8.54
CA LYS A 9 -52.89 -1.72 8.45
C LYS A 9 -51.47 -1.21 8.41
N ASN A 10 -51.10 -0.51 7.34
CA ASN A 10 -49.98 0.40 7.28
C ASN A 10 -50.03 1.38 8.46
N GLN A 11 -49.18 1.22 9.44
CA GLN A 11 -48.90 2.18 10.53
C GLN A 11 -47.66 3.01 10.21
N TYR A 12 -47.49 3.43 8.97
CA TYR A 12 -46.43 4.37 8.57
C TYR A 12 -47.03 5.56 7.84
N ASN A 13 -47.75 6.39 8.59
CA ASN A 13 -47.97 7.78 8.25
C ASN A 13 -47.66 8.64 9.50
N GLU A 14 -46.77 9.60 9.32
CA GLU A 14 -46.31 10.59 10.32
C GLU A 14 -45.37 10.05 11.40
N THR A 15 -44.12 9.78 11.00
CA THR A 15 -43.01 9.67 11.97
C THR A 15 -42.17 10.92 11.90
N SER A 16 -42.51 11.91 12.73
CA SER A 16 -41.48 12.61 13.50
C SER A 16 -40.76 11.53 14.29
N THR A 17 -39.62 11.06 13.80
CA THR A 17 -38.76 10.11 14.54
C THR A 17 -38.42 10.75 15.88
N ASN A 18 -38.92 10.19 16.94
CA ASN A 18 -38.74 10.67 18.30
C ASN A 18 -37.26 10.29 18.65
N PHE A 19 -36.31 11.18 18.43
CA PHE A 19 -34.88 10.99 18.67
C PHE A 19 -34.57 10.56 20.08
N ASP A 20 -35.44 10.90 21.04
CA ASP A 20 -35.28 10.57 22.47
C ASP A 20 -35.46 9.06 22.78
N LEU A 21 -35.97 8.27 21.83
CA LEU A 21 -36.17 6.83 21.99
C LEU A 21 -35.08 5.96 21.36
N MET A 22 -34.15 6.55 20.63
CA MET A 22 -33.04 5.80 20.02
C MET A 22 -31.98 5.44 21.08
N GLU A 23 -31.48 4.20 21.02
CA GLU A 23 -30.39 3.73 21.88
C GLU A 23 -29.07 4.51 21.59
N ILE A 24 -28.79 4.79 20.31
CA ILE A 24 -27.66 5.62 19.88
C ILE A 24 -28.19 6.94 19.36
N GLN A 25 -27.99 8.00 20.11
CA GLN A 25 -28.44 9.36 19.80
C GLN A 25 -27.39 10.14 19.00
N GLU A 26 -26.11 9.84 19.19
CA GLU A 26 -25.01 10.48 18.44
C GLU A 26 -25.13 10.17 16.94
N PRO A 27 -24.85 11.14 16.06
CA PRO A 27 -24.82 10.91 14.63
C PRO A 27 -23.89 9.74 14.25
N VAL A 28 -24.37 8.81 13.47
CA VAL A 28 -23.59 7.70 12.91
C VAL A 28 -23.59 7.82 11.39
N ARG A 29 -22.45 8.19 10.81
CA ARG A 29 -22.27 8.32 9.36
C ARG A 29 -21.52 7.12 8.83
N TRP A 30 -22.19 6.30 8.04
CA TRP A 30 -21.61 5.08 7.49
C TRP A 30 -21.34 5.22 6.00
N MET A 31 -20.11 5.00 5.58
CA MET A 31 -19.62 5.19 4.21
C MET A 31 -19.03 3.89 3.67
N GLY A 32 -19.48 3.47 2.50
CA GLY A 32 -18.98 2.25 1.88
C GLY A 32 -19.65 1.90 0.55
N PRO A 33 -19.18 0.86 -0.14
CA PRO A 33 -19.71 0.48 -1.46
C PRO A 33 -20.96 -0.40 -1.32
N PHE A 34 -22.10 0.15 -0.89
CA PHE A 34 -23.30 -0.64 -0.62
C PHE A 34 -24.36 -0.65 -1.74
N LEU A 35 -24.13 0.07 -2.83
CA LEU A 35 -25.02 0.12 -3.99
C LEU A 35 -24.41 -0.54 -5.24
N ASN A 36 -23.86 -1.75 -5.06
CA ASN A 36 -23.30 -2.55 -6.13
C ASN A 36 -23.40 -4.07 -5.82
N TYR A 37 -22.98 -4.92 -6.77
CA TYR A 37 -23.04 -6.38 -6.64
C TYR A 37 -21.87 -7.00 -5.85
N SER A 38 -21.09 -6.22 -5.11
CA SER A 38 -19.97 -6.73 -4.32
C SER A 38 -20.38 -7.39 -3.01
N GLY A 39 -19.50 -8.23 -2.46
CA GLY A 39 -19.68 -8.83 -1.13
C GLY A 39 -19.74 -7.78 -0.02
N PHE A 40 -18.97 -6.68 -0.14
CA PHE A 40 -19.01 -5.56 0.79
C PHE A 40 -20.37 -4.87 0.83
N ALA A 41 -21.02 -4.71 -0.33
CA ALA A 41 -22.35 -4.10 -0.40
C ALA A 41 -23.39 -4.91 0.38
N GLY A 42 -23.43 -6.22 0.16
CA GLY A 42 -24.35 -7.08 0.91
C GLY A 42 -24.04 -7.14 2.39
N GLU A 43 -22.77 -7.10 2.81
CA GLU A 43 -22.38 -7.05 4.21
C GLU A 43 -22.83 -5.74 4.85
N MET A 44 -22.58 -4.60 4.20
CA MET A 44 -22.95 -3.29 4.72
C MET A 44 -24.47 -3.15 4.92
N LEU A 45 -25.28 -3.64 4.00
CA LEU A 45 -26.74 -3.66 4.15
C LEU A 45 -27.16 -4.50 5.37
N ASN A 46 -26.55 -5.66 5.57
CA ASN A 46 -26.84 -6.53 6.72
C ASN A 46 -26.44 -5.90 8.06
N PHE A 47 -25.56 -4.93 8.09
CA PHE A 47 -25.24 -4.13 9.28
C PHE A 47 -26.18 -2.95 9.46
N LEU A 48 -26.51 -2.23 8.39
CA LEU A 48 -27.27 -0.99 8.46
C LEU A 48 -28.76 -1.19 8.73
N ILE A 49 -29.39 -2.16 8.06
CA ILE A 49 -30.85 -2.37 8.18
C ILE A 49 -31.29 -2.65 9.62
N PRO A 50 -30.61 -3.53 10.41
CA PRO A 50 -30.96 -3.75 11.81
C PRO A 50 -30.75 -2.54 12.73
N LEU A 51 -30.03 -1.50 12.30
CA LEU A 51 -29.78 -0.28 13.07
C LEU A 51 -30.91 0.76 12.90
N LEU A 52 -31.74 0.62 11.85
CA LEU A 52 -32.84 1.54 11.61
C LEU A 52 -33.82 1.54 12.80
N GLY A 53 -34.14 2.74 13.30
CA GLY A 53 -34.97 2.93 14.49
C GLY A 53 -34.27 2.73 15.83
N ARG A 54 -33.03 2.17 15.84
CA ARG A 54 -32.22 1.97 17.05
C ARG A 54 -31.09 2.99 17.16
N ALA A 55 -30.55 3.42 16.02
CA ALA A 55 -29.46 4.39 15.98
C ALA A 55 -29.76 5.55 15.04
N ASN A 56 -29.22 6.72 15.36
CA ASN A 56 -29.24 7.90 14.50
C ASN A 56 -28.25 7.73 13.34
N VAL A 57 -28.56 6.83 12.40
CA VAL A 57 -27.65 6.40 11.33
C VAL A 57 -28.08 6.90 9.96
N GLY A 58 -27.11 7.35 9.17
CA GLY A 58 -27.20 7.64 7.74
C GLY A 58 -26.05 6.98 7.00
N ALA A 59 -26.23 6.66 5.73
CA ALA A 59 -25.21 5.99 4.94
C ALA A 59 -25.05 6.62 3.55
N THR A 60 -23.82 6.61 3.03
CA THR A 60 -23.53 7.08 1.67
C THR A 60 -22.67 6.09 0.89
N GLN A 61 -22.85 6.09 -0.43
CA GLN A 61 -22.06 5.29 -1.35
C GLN A 61 -20.65 5.90 -1.49
N LEU A 62 -19.64 5.20 -1.00
CA LEU A 62 -18.26 5.53 -1.34
C LEU A 62 -17.99 5.16 -2.79
N ASN A 63 -17.31 6.07 -3.47
CA ASN A 63 -16.91 5.95 -4.87
C ASN A 63 -18.09 5.76 -5.85
N PRO A 64 -18.56 6.84 -6.50
CA PRO A 64 -19.64 6.80 -7.48
C PRO A 64 -19.39 5.87 -8.67
N ALA A 65 -18.13 5.58 -9.01
CA ALA A 65 -17.79 4.65 -10.09
C ALA A 65 -18.25 3.21 -9.83
N TYR A 66 -18.41 2.83 -8.57
CA TYR A 66 -18.98 1.52 -8.18
C TYR A 66 -20.50 1.56 -7.97
N TYR A 67 -21.16 2.71 -8.20
CA TYR A 67 -22.59 2.80 -8.10
C TYR A 67 -23.29 2.10 -9.26
N SER A 68 -24.14 1.13 -8.99
CA SER A 68 -24.98 0.46 -9.98
C SER A 68 -26.42 0.88 -9.82
N LYS A 69 -26.91 1.71 -10.76
CA LYS A 69 -28.34 2.06 -10.84
C LYS A 69 -29.23 0.84 -10.99
N ASN A 70 -28.76 -0.20 -11.65
CA ASN A 70 -29.53 -1.43 -11.82
C ASN A 70 -29.65 -2.18 -10.49
N TYR A 71 -28.57 -2.31 -9.74
CA TYR A 71 -28.59 -2.95 -8.41
C TYR A 71 -29.62 -2.31 -7.49
N HIS A 72 -29.64 -0.99 -7.38
CA HIS A 72 -30.62 -0.26 -6.57
C HIS A 72 -32.07 -0.46 -7.05
N ARG A 73 -32.31 -0.47 -8.39
CA ARG A 73 -33.64 -0.72 -8.96
C ARG A 73 -34.14 -2.14 -8.79
N GLU A 74 -33.23 -3.12 -8.74
CA GLU A 74 -33.53 -4.55 -8.58
C GLU A 74 -33.79 -4.94 -7.13
N MET A 75 -33.50 -4.05 -6.15
CA MET A 75 -33.81 -4.29 -4.75
C MET A 75 -35.32 -4.45 -4.54
N PRO A 76 -35.74 -5.34 -3.63
CA PRO A 76 -37.12 -5.36 -3.14
C PRO A 76 -37.56 -3.98 -2.67
N CYS A 77 -38.86 -3.63 -2.88
CA CYS A 77 -39.36 -2.30 -2.59
C CYS A 77 -39.11 -1.87 -1.13
N ASP A 78 -39.31 -2.78 -0.19
CA ASP A 78 -39.12 -2.50 1.25
C ASP A 78 -37.64 -2.16 1.54
N LEU A 79 -36.71 -3.00 1.08
CA LEU A 79 -35.27 -2.78 1.23
C LEU A 79 -34.81 -1.47 0.57
N ARG A 80 -35.36 -1.17 -0.62
CA ARG A 80 -35.03 0.08 -1.34
C ARG A 80 -35.50 1.31 -0.57
N CYS A 81 -36.70 1.27 0.03
CA CYS A 81 -37.20 2.36 0.87
C CYS A 81 -36.28 2.60 2.10
N GLU A 82 -35.79 1.54 2.72
CA GLU A 82 -34.83 1.61 3.85
C GLU A 82 -33.50 2.21 3.41
N VAL A 83 -32.99 1.79 2.26
CA VAL A 83 -31.76 2.33 1.66
C VAL A 83 -31.92 3.83 1.32
N ASP A 84 -33.03 4.21 0.69
CA ASP A 84 -33.31 5.61 0.36
C ASP A 84 -33.42 6.48 1.62
N GLN A 85 -33.96 5.93 2.72
CA GLN A 85 -34.00 6.61 4.01
C GLN A 85 -32.57 6.80 4.58
N LEU A 86 -31.70 5.80 4.50
CA LEU A 86 -30.31 5.90 4.95
C LEU A 86 -29.52 6.96 4.17
N LEU A 87 -29.69 7.01 2.85
CA LEU A 87 -29.07 8.00 1.97
C LEU A 87 -29.52 9.42 2.32
N ALA A 88 -30.84 9.65 2.44
CA ALA A 88 -31.37 10.97 2.76
C ALA A 88 -30.89 11.46 4.15
N ARG A 89 -30.79 10.57 5.11
CA ARG A 89 -30.32 10.92 6.47
C ARG A 89 -28.85 11.28 6.53
N TYR A 90 -28.00 10.69 5.68
CA TYR A 90 -26.56 10.95 5.73
C TYR A 90 -26.24 12.44 5.62
N ASP A 91 -26.90 13.15 4.70
CA ASP A 91 -26.66 14.57 4.41
C ASP A 91 -27.15 15.49 5.55
N GLU A 92 -28.00 14.98 6.44
CA GLU A 92 -28.52 15.71 7.61
C GLU A 92 -27.60 15.58 8.84
N LEU A 93 -26.65 14.63 8.81
CA LEU A 93 -25.79 14.29 9.95
C LEU A 93 -24.46 15.04 9.89
N SER A 94 -23.99 15.50 11.05
CA SER A 94 -22.68 16.12 11.22
C SER A 94 -22.05 15.73 12.56
N GLY A 95 -20.71 15.70 12.63
CA GLY A 95 -20.01 15.28 13.84
C GLY A 95 -20.18 13.79 14.15
N GLY A 96 -20.05 13.44 15.42
CA GLY A 96 -20.35 12.12 15.97
C GLY A 96 -19.41 11.01 15.50
N ILE A 97 -19.99 9.84 15.19
CA ILE A 97 -19.27 8.62 14.83
C ILE A 97 -19.25 8.45 13.32
N SER A 98 -18.08 8.27 12.74
CA SER A 98 -17.94 7.97 11.30
C SER A 98 -17.34 6.59 11.10
N ILE A 99 -17.98 5.79 10.24
CA ILE A 99 -17.56 4.41 9.92
C ILE A 99 -17.31 4.34 8.42
N THR A 100 -16.08 4.01 8.02
CA THR A 100 -15.76 3.63 6.63
C THR A 100 -15.70 2.12 6.50
N HIS A 101 -16.26 1.59 5.42
CA HIS A 101 -16.40 0.17 5.17
C HIS A 101 -15.80 -0.20 3.80
N GLY A 102 -14.64 -0.86 3.80
CA GLY A 102 -13.93 -1.24 2.58
C GLY A 102 -12.43 -1.46 2.80
N SER A 103 -11.62 -1.15 1.80
CA SER A 103 -10.15 -1.23 1.87
C SER A 103 -9.57 -0.24 2.90
N GLY A 104 -8.32 -0.47 3.37
CA GLY A 104 -7.73 0.35 4.43
C GLY A 104 -7.50 1.81 4.07
N ASP A 105 -7.34 2.12 2.80
CA ASP A 105 -7.17 3.47 2.24
C ASP A 105 -8.45 4.31 2.26
N ILE A 106 -9.61 3.67 2.36
CA ILE A 106 -10.91 4.33 2.43
C ILE A 106 -11.07 5.28 3.64
N VAL A 107 -10.22 5.13 4.65
CA VAL A 107 -10.13 6.02 5.82
C VAL A 107 -9.95 7.49 5.42
N LEU A 108 -9.31 7.74 4.28
CA LEU A 108 -9.07 9.08 3.75
C LEU A 108 -10.37 9.82 3.36
N GLY A 109 -11.46 9.10 3.12
CA GLY A 109 -12.78 9.66 2.82
C GLY A 109 -13.63 9.96 4.06
N MET A 110 -13.10 9.82 5.28
CA MET A 110 -13.85 10.15 6.49
C MET A 110 -14.05 11.66 6.63
N PRO A 111 -15.25 12.12 7.00
CA PRO A 111 -15.49 13.53 7.25
C PRO A 111 -14.59 14.10 8.34
N ASP A 112 -14.11 15.33 8.15
CA ASP A 112 -13.17 15.98 9.07
C ASP A 112 -13.77 16.26 10.45
N ASP A 113 -15.08 16.49 10.52
CA ASP A 113 -15.83 16.71 11.75
C ASP A 113 -16.11 15.42 12.54
N SER A 114 -15.57 14.29 12.11
CA SER A 114 -15.71 12.99 12.80
C SER A 114 -15.07 13.02 14.19
N GLU A 115 -15.85 12.79 15.23
CA GLU A 115 -15.39 12.81 16.63
C GLU A 115 -14.94 11.43 17.10
N PHE A 116 -15.43 10.36 16.46
CA PHE A 116 -14.97 8.98 16.65
C PHE A 116 -14.92 8.28 15.28
N ARG A 117 -13.79 7.70 14.93
CA ARG A 117 -13.50 7.16 13.62
C ARG A 117 -13.35 5.65 13.66
N VAL A 118 -14.08 4.94 12.83
CA VAL A 118 -14.04 3.48 12.73
C VAL A 118 -13.75 3.06 11.30
N LEU A 119 -12.80 2.17 11.12
CA LEU A 119 -12.59 1.46 9.87
C LEU A 119 -13.15 0.05 9.95
N ARG A 120 -14.13 -0.30 9.13
CA ARG A 120 -14.55 -1.69 8.89
C ARG A 120 -13.82 -2.22 7.66
N THR A 121 -12.96 -3.22 7.84
CA THR A 121 -12.12 -3.76 6.78
C THR A 121 -11.76 -5.23 7.02
N MET A 122 -11.15 -5.85 6.01
CA MET A 122 -10.63 -7.22 6.07
C MET A 122 -9.42 -7.36 5.15
N PHE A 123 -8.65 -8.41 5.35
CA PHE A 123 -7.54 -8.75 4.49
C PHE A 123 -7.37 -10.27 4.36
N GLU A 124 -6.75 -10.74 3.27
CA GLU A 124 -6.78 -12.15 2.87
C GLU A 124 -5.42 -12.85 2.93
N THR A 125 -4.36 -12.16 3.36
CA THR A 125 -3.01 -12.74 3.54
C THR A 125 -2.56 -12.64 5.01
N ASP A 126 -1.35 -13.13 5.31
CA ASP A 126 -0.79 -13.16 6.68
C ASP A 126 -0.45 -11.77 7.26
N ARG A 127 -0.45 -10.72 6.44
CA ARG A 127 -0.18 -9.32 6.81
C ARG A 127 -0.91 -8.36 5.89
N ILE A 128 -0.93 -7.07 6.26
CA ILE A 128 -1.53 -5.99 5.46
C ILE A 128 -0.45 -5.08 4.88
N ALA A 129 -0.83 -4.29 3.86
CA ALA A 129 0.07 -3.32 3.27
C ALA A 129 0.56 -2.29 4.31
N PRO A 130 1.86 -1.92 4.31
CA PRO A 130 2.42 -0.95 5.26
C PRO A 130 1.67 0.39 5.28
N LEU A 131 1.20 0.86 4.12
CA LEU A 131 0.39 2.07 4.02
C LEU A 131 -0.91 1.97 4.84
N TRP A 132 -1.57 0.83 4.82
CA TRP A 132 -2.79 0.63 5.61
C TRP A 132 -2.52 0.73 7.12
N VAL A 133 -1.38 0.20 7.58
CA VAL A 133 -0.98 0.32 8.98
C VAL A 133 -0.88 1.78 9.40
N GLU A 134 -0.27 2.63 8.55
CA GLU A 134 -0.13 4.06 8.84
C GLU A 134 -1.48 4.78 8.85
N LEU A 135 -2.33 4.51 7.86
CA LEU A 135 -3.67 5.12 7.79
C LEU A 135 -4.58 4.71 8.96
N ILE A 136 -4.50 3.45 9.36
CA ILE A 136 -5.26 2.90 10.50
C ILE A 136 -4.91 3.58 11.83
N LYS A 137 -3.72 4.16 11.96
CA LYS A 137 -3.37 4.92 13.16
C LYS A 137 -4.29 6.13 13.40
N SER A 138 -4.88 6.67 12.34
CA SER A 138 -5.81 7.82 12.39
C SER A 138 -7.23 7.48 12.85
N VAL A 139 -7.59 6.19 12.95
CA VAL A 139 -8.91 5.76 13.44
C VAL A 139 -8.87 5.34 14.92
N ASP A 140 -9.99 5.39 15.58
CA ASP A 140 -10.14 4.98 17.00
C ASP A 140 -10.31 3.47 17.13
N GLU A 141 -11.08 2.85 16.25
CA GLU A 141 -11.27 1.39 16.18
C GLU A 141 -11.17 0.87 14.76
N VAL A 142 -10.71 -0.38 14.63
CA VAL A 142 -10.73 -1.17 13.39
C VAL A 142 -11.59 -2.39 13.62
N TRP A 143 -12.68 -2.49 12.88
CA TRP A 143 -13.57 -3.64 12.92
C TRP A 143 -13.18 -4.63 11.83
N VAL A 144 -12.76 -5.81 12.26
CA VAL A 144 -12.35 -6.91 11.37
C VAL A 144 -13.30 -8.10 11.52
N PRO A 145 -13.52 -8.92 10.48
CA PRO A 145 -14.55 -9.97 10.54
C PRO A 145 -14.15 -11.18 11.38
N SER A 146 -12.87 -11.42 11.62
CA SER A 146 -12.38 -12.67 12.17
C SER A 146 -11.17 -12.50 13.07
N LYS A 147 -10.90 -13.49 13.91
CA LYS A 147 -9.67 -13.57 14.70
C LYS A 147 -8.44 -13.68 13.82
N PHE A 148 -8.55 -14.36 12.66
CA PHE A 148 -7.49 -14.36 11.65
C PHE A 148 -7.09 -12.94 11.26
N ASN A 149 -8.06 -12.06 10.99
CA ASN A 149 -7.75 -10.67 10.66
C ASN A 149 -7.20 -9.89 11.87
N VAL A 150 -7.62 -10.17 13.10
CA VAL A 150 -6.96 -9.58 14.29
C VAL A 150 -5.47 -9.92 14.30
N GLU A 151 -5.12 -11.19 14.08
CA GLU A 151 -3.71 -11.63 14.03
C GLU A 151 -2.95 -11.00 12.86
N THR A 152 -3.54 -10.97 11.65
CA THR A 152 -2.97 -10.37 10.44
C THR A 152 -2.64 -8.89 10.66
N PHE A 153 -3.60 -8.13 11.17
CA PHE A 153 -3.45 -6.69 11.40
C PHE A 153 -2.47 -6.41 12.54
N HIS A 154 -2.57 -7.15 13.64
CA HIS A 154 -1.67 -6.99 14.78
C HIS A 154 -0.22 -7.34 14.42
N ARG A 155 0.01 -8.44 13.72
CA ARG A 155 1.34 -8.84 13.22
C ARG A 155 1.95 -7.78 12.29
N SER A 156 1.13 -7.03 11.59
CA SER A 156 1.55 -5.93 10.72
C SER A 156 1.83 -4.63 11.46
N GLY A 157 1.57 -4.57 12.78
CA GLY A 157 1.87 -3.40 13.64
C GLY A 157 0.65 -2.56 14.03
N VAL A 158 -0.58 -3.03 13.80
CA VAL A 158 -1.78 -2.36 14.34
C VAL A 158 -1.95 -2.73 15.82
N PRO A 159 -2.11 -1.74 16.72
CA PRO A 159 -2.30 -1.99 18.15
C PRO A 159 -3.55 -2.85 18.42
N LEU A 160 -3.39 -3.86 19.28
CA LEU A 160 -4.45 -4.85 19.57
C LEU A 160 -5.71 -4.20 20.16
N GLU A 161 -5.55 -3.15 20.96
CA GLU A 161 -6.66 -2.41 21.57
C GLU A 161 -7.59 -1.74 20.55
N LYS A 162 -7.09 -1.40 19.36
CA LYS A 162 -7.92 -0.84 18.28
C LYS A 162 -8.72 -1.92 17.55
N LEU A 163 -8.25 -3.17 17.54
CA LEU A 163 -8.85 -4.25 16.77
C LEU A 163 -10.07 -4.84 17.48
N LYS A 164 -11.20 -4.88 16.80
CA LYS A 164 -12.46 -5.44 17.29
C LYS A 164 -13.03 -6.43 16.29
N VAL A 165 -13.39 -7.62 16.76
CA VAL A 165 -14.04 -8.61 15.90
C VAL A 165 -15.52 -8.23 15.78
N VAL A 166 -15.93 -7.93 14.55
CA VAL A 166 -17.32 -7.73 14.13
C VAL A 166 -17.56 -8.69 12.96
N PRO A 167 -18.16 -9.86 13.17
CA PRO A 167 -18.33 -10.87 12.13
C PRO A 167 -19.17 -10.37 10.96
N GLY A 168 -18.99 -10.98 9.78
CA GLY A 168 -19.89 -10.79 8.65
C GLY A 168 -21.25 -11.44 8.94
N ALA A 169 -22.29 -10.91 8.32
CA ALA A 169 -23.66 -11.42 8.44
C ALA A 169 -24.29 -11.70 7.07
N VAL A 170 -25.18 -12.69 7.00
CA VAL A 170 -26.00 -12.97 5.83
C VAL A 170 -27.45 -13.18 6.30
N ASP A 171 -28.41 -12.61 5.59
CA ASP A 171 -29.82 -12.70 5.93
C ASP A 171 -30.38 -14.12 5.72
N PRO A 172 -30.76 -14.85 6.77
CA PRO A 172 -31.28 -16.21 6.67
C PRO A 172 -32.71 -16.26 6.12
N VAL A 173 -33.41 -15.12 6.02
CA VAL A 173 -34.73 -15.05 5.40
C VAL A 173 -34.63 -15.00 3.88
N MET A 174 -33.65 -14.26 3.38
CA MET A 174 -33.31 -14.22 1.96
C MET A 174 -32.71 -15.56 1.49
N PHE A 175 -31.79 -16.13 2.28
CA PHE A 175 -31.14 -17.41 1.98
C PHE A 175 -31.85 -18.57 2.73
N ASP A 176 -33.09 -18.86 2.34
CA ASP A 176 -33.90 -19.93 2.90
C ASP A 176 -34.25 -20.99 1.85
N PRO A 177 -33.67 -22.20 1.93
CA PRO A 177 -33.91 -23.27 0.97
C PRO A 177 -35.39 -23.73 0.91
N ASN A 178 -36.16 -23.50 1.99
CA ASN A 178 -37.58 -23.86 2.04
C ASN A 178 -38.50 -22.84 1.35
N ARG A 179 -37.99 -21.64 1.08
CA ARG A 179 -38.73 -20.55 0.41
C ARG A 179 -38.23 -20.26 -1.00
N THR A 180 -37.12 -20.91 -1.39
CA THR A 180 -36.43 -20.62 -2.64
C THR A 180 -36.67 -21.72 -3.68
N GLU A 181 -37.15 -21.37 -4.82
CA GLU A 181 -37.23 -22.28 -5.98
C GLU A 181 -35.86 -22.38 -6.65
N PRO A 182 -35.44 -23.58 -7.08
CA PRO A 182 -34.15 -23.75 -7.74
C PRO A 182 -34.12 -23.03 -9.11
N LEU A 183 -32.96 -22.46 -9.44
CA LEU A 183 -32.70 -21.89 -10.76
C LEU A 183 -32.79 -22.98 -11.82
N LYS A 184 -33.50 -22.72 -12.92
CA LYS A 184 -33.55 -23.65 -14.07
C LYS A 184 -32.22 -23.66 -14.80
N LEU A 185 -31.43 -24.70 -14.56
CA LEU A 185 -30.14 -24.90 -15.21
C LEU A 185 -30.33 -25.54 -16.60
N PRO A 186 -29.54 -25.16 -17.62
CA PRO A 186 -29.48 -25.85 -18.89
C PRO A 186 -28.80 -27.21 -18.70
N ASN A 187 -29.57 -28.30 -18.84
CA ASN A 187 -29.04 -29.67 -18.80
C ASN A 187 -28.20 -30.00 -17.53
N PRO A 188 -28.80 -29.97 -16.31
CA PRO A 188 -28.07 -30.28 -15.07
C PRO A 188 -27.59 -31.74 -15.04
N ALA A 189 -26.49 -32.02 -14.33
CA ALA A 189 -26.02 -33.37 -14.04
C ALA A 189 -26.78 -33.97 -12.85
N SER A 190 -26.53 -35.24 -12.59
CA SER A 190 -27.04 -35.90 -11.36
C SER A 190 -26.40 -35.31 -10.11
N TYR A 191 -25.18 -34.73 -10.22
CA TYR A 191 -24.50 -33.97 -9.16
C TYR A 191 -23.84 -32.72 -9.71
N ASN A 192 -24.15 -31.59 -9.10
CA ASN A 192 -23.74 -30.26 -9.58
C ASN A 192 -22.90 -29.56 -8.50
N PHE A 193 -21.61 -29.45 -8.73
CA PHE A 193 -20.73 -28.59 -7.94
C PHE A 193 -20.86 -27.14 -8.39
N LEU A 194 -20.82 -26.20 -7.45
CA LEU A 194 -20.77 -24.76 -7.69
C LEU A 194 -19.46 -24.19 -7.17
N SER A 195 -18.88 -23.25 -7.91
CA SER A 195 -17.84 -22.37 -7.38
C SER A 195 -18.11 -20.93 -7.81
N ILE A 196 -17.94 -19.99 -6.87
CA ILE A 196 -18.25 -18.56 -7.06
C ILE A 196 -17.00 -17.75 -6.75
N PHE A 197 -16.42 -17.08 -7.75
CA PHE A 197 -15.21 -16.31 -7.57
C PHE A 197 -15.00 -15.29 -8.70
N GLU A 198 -14.21 -14.26 -8.41
CA GLU A 198 -13.51 -13.50 -9.44
C GLU A 198 -12.27 -14.27 -9.89
N TRP A 199 -11.93 -14.19 -11.17
CA TRP A 199 -10.83 -14.96 -11.76
C TRP A 199 -9.47 -14.39 -11.34
N GLN A 200 -9.07 -14.64 -10.09
CA GLN A 200 -7.85 -14.19 -9.44
C GLN A 200 -7.06 -15.37 -8.88
N GLU A 201 -5.73 -15.27 -8.86
CA GLU A 201 -4.84 -16.30 -8.27
C GLU A 201 -5.20 -16.62 -6.81
N ARG A 202 -5.58 -15.60 -6.04
CA ARG A 202 -6.02 -15.76 -4.65
C ARG A 202 -7.18 -16.75 -4.50
N LYS A 203 -8.04 -16.86 -5.51
CA LYS A 203 -9.21 -17.76 -5.49
C LYS A 203 -8.88 -19.23 -5.81
N ALA A 204 -7.60 -19.58 -5.96
CA ALA A 204 -7.10 -20.95 -6.20
C ALA A 204 -7.87 -21.71 -7.29
N TRP A 205 -8.30 -21.00 -8.34
CA TRP A 205 -9.04 -21.58 -9.47
C TRP A 205 -8.26 -22.69 -10.16
N ASP A 206 -6.93 -22.60 -10.18
CA ASP A 206 -6.01 -23.60 -10.71
C ASP A 206 -6.05 -24.91 -9.93
N VAL A 207 -6.11 -24.84 -8.59
CA VAL A 207 -6.26 -26.02 -7.71
C VAL A 207 -7.64 -26.62 -7.88
N LEU A 208 -8.70 -25.79 -7.93
CA LEU A 208 -10.07 -26.26 -8.18
C LEU A 208 -10.18 -27.03 -9.50
N LEU A 209 -9.69 -26.41 -10.59
CA LEU A 209 -9.73 -27.05 -11.91
C LEU A 209 -8.85 -28.29 -11.94
N GLY A 210 -7.64 -28.24 -11.34
CA GLY A 210 -6.76 -29.40 -11.21
C GLY A 210 -7.44 -30.57 -10.50
N ALA A 211 -8.08 -30.31 -9.37
CA ALA A 211 -8.82 -31.30 -8.60
C ALA A 211 -9.99 -31.90 -9.42
N TYR A 212 -10.84 -31.07 -9.99
CA TYR A 212 -12.02 -31.51 -10.73
C TYR A 212 -11.66 -32.28 -12.00
N LEU A 213 -10.74 -31.77 -12.83
CA LEU A 213 -10.37 -32.36 -14.12
C LEU A 213 -9.54 -33.66 -14.00
N ARG A 214 -8.87 -33.88 -12.87
CA ARG A 214 -8.14 -35.12 -12.61
C ARG A 214 -8.99 -36.18 -11.89
N GLU A 215 -10.04 -35.74 -11.17
CA GLU A 215 -10.92 -36.66 -10.43
C GLU A 215 -12.03 -37.22 -11.31
N PHE A 216 -12.63 -36.41 -12.15
CA PHE A 216 -13.80 -36.80 -12.96
C PHE A 216 -13.48 -36.89 -14.45
N THR A 217 -14.33 -37.61 -15.17
CA THR A 217 -14.26 -37.79 -16.61
C THR A 217 -15.62 -37.55 -17.27
N ILE A 218 -15.70 -37.61 -18.57
CA ILE A 218 -16.94 -37.49 -19.35
C ILE A 218 -17.95 -38.63 -19.01
N ASP A 219 -17.47 -39.72 -18.45
CA ASP A 219 -18.27 -40.88 -18.07
C ASP A 219 -18.98 -40.70 -16.71
N ASP A 220 -18.56 -39.71 -15.89
CA ASP A 220 -19.22 -39.30 -14.63
C ASP A 220 -20.36 -38.33 -14.92
N ASP A 221 -21.54 -38.57 -14.40
CA ASP A 221 -22.70 -37.67 -14.53
C ASP A 221 -22.62 -36.54 -13.50
N VAL A 222 -21.60 -35.69 -13.68
CA VAL A 222 -21.25 -34.57 -12.82
C VAL A 222 -21.03 -33.29 -13.64
N CYS A 223 -21.31 -32.13 -13.05
CA CYS A 223 -21.00 -30.83 -13.65
C CYS A 223 -20.40 -29.87 -12.62
N LEU A 224 -19.33 -29.17 -13.01
CA LEU A 224 -18.82 -28.02 -12.26
C LEU A 224 -19.36 -26.73 -12.87
N TRP A 225 -20.16 -26.01 -12.09
CA TRP A 225 -20.69 -24.70 -12.45
C TRP A 225 -19.79 -23.61 -11.90
N LEU A 226 -19.19 -22.80 -12.79
CA LEU A 226 -18.35 -21.68 -12.43
C LEU A 226 -19.15 -20.37 -12.55
N ARG A 227 -19.47 -19.78 -11.42
CA ARG A 227 -20.04 -18.42 -11.37
C ARG A 227 -18.90 -17.44 -11.25
N CYS A 228 -18.45 -16.88 -12.35
CA CYS A 228 -17.33 -15.94 -12.40
C CYS A 228 -17.69 -14.77 -13.32
N SER A 229 -17.22 -13.57 -13.00
CA SER A 229 -17.35 -12.41 -13.89
C SER A 229 -16.43 -12.60 -15.10
N GLU A 230 -16.92 -12.18 -16.28
CA GLU A 230 -16.03 -11.89 -17.41
C GLU A 230 -15.30 -10.59 -17.06
N ALA A 231 -14.33 -10.67 -16.17
CA ALA A 231 -13.55 -9.50 -15.81
C ALA A 231 -12.72 -9.08 -17.03
N ALA A 232 -12.82 -7.81 -17.40
CA ALA A 232 -11.98 -7.18 -18.44
C ALA A 232 -10.46 -7.20 -18.09
N HIS A 233 -10.07 -7.88 -17.04
CA HIS A 233 -8.73 -7.96 -16.47
C HIS A 233 -8.21 -9.39 -16.30
N ILE A 234 -8.76 -10.36 -17.06
CA ILE A 234 -8.10 -11.65 -17.18
C ILE A 234 -6.81 -11.41 -17.98
N VAL A 235 -5.75 -11.04 -17.29
CA VAL A 235 -4.40 -11.11 -17.83
C VAL A 235 -4.12 -12.59 -17.99
N SER A 236 -4.28 -13.07 -19.21
CA SER A 236 -3.97 -14.45 -19.55
C SER A 236 -2.48 -14.67 -19.28
N ARG A 237 -2.14 -15.69 -18.48
CA ARG A 237 -0.77 -16.23 -18.40
C ARG A 237 -0.19 -16.54 -19.79
N LEU A 238 -1.02 -16.54 -20.82
CA LEU A 238 -0.71 -16.90 -22.20
C LEU A 238 -0.46 -15.67 -23.11
N GLY A 239 -0.39 -14.45 -22.58
CA GLY A 239 0.06 -13.26 -23.34
C GLY A 239 -0.86 -12.81 -24.46
N ASN A 240 -2.10 -13.27 -24.56
CA ASN A 240 -3.08 -12.86 -25.56
C ASN A 240 -4.34 -12.27 -24.91
N GLU A 241 -4.95 -11.34 -25.64
CA GLU A 241 -6.19 -10.64 -25.30
C GLU A 241 -7.27 -11.54 -24.67
N ALA A 242 -7.99 -10.99 -23.71
CA ALA A 242 -9.07 -11.55 -22.88
C ALA A 242 -9.72 -12.85 -23.42
N ALA A 243 -9.16 -13.99 -23.05
CA ALA A 243 -9.77 -15.27 -23.34
C ALA A 243 -10.99 -15.47 -22.43
N SER A 244 -12.12 -15.92 -22.98
CA SER A 244 -13.30 -16.27 -22.17
C SER A 244 -12.96 -17.30 -21.09
N PRO A 245 -13.67 -17.34 -19.93
CA PRO A 245 -13.45 -18.37 -18.91
C PRO A 245 -13.42 -19.81 -19.47
N LYS A 246 -14.23 -20.12 -20.48
CA LYS A 246 -14.25 -21.44 -21.17
C LYS A 246 -12.94 -21.73 -21.91
N GLU A 247 -12.33 -20.73 -22.50
CA GLU A 247 -11.02 -20.88 -23.17
C GLU A 247 -9.88 -21.03 -22.20
N GLN A 248 -9.95 -20.36 -21.05
CA GLN A 248 -8.98 -20.54 -19.96
C GLN A 248 -9.01 -21.95 -19.38
N VAL A 249 -10.20 -22.51 -19.14
CA VAL A 249 -10.34 -23.92 -18.71
C VAL A 249 -9.68 -24.88 -19.72
N LYS A 250 -9.92 -24.65 -21.03
CA LYS A 250 -9.30 -25.49 -22.07
C LYS A 250 -7.78 -25.32 -22.16
N ALA A 251 -7.31 -24.08 -21.98
CA ALA A 251 -5.88 -23.79 -21.97
C ALA A 251 -5.20 -24.47 -20.79
N PHE A 252 -5.76 -24.32 -19.58
CA PHE A 252 -5.29 -24.99 -18.39
C PHE A 252 -5.24 -26.52 -18.56
N ALA A 253 -6.31 -27.13 -19.10
CA ALA A 253 -6.35 -28.56 -19.34
C ALA A 253 -5.23 -29.03 -20.29
N ARG A 254 -4.94 -28.26 -21.37
CA ARG A 254 -3.82 -28.56 -22.29
C ARG A 254 -2.47 -28.46 -21.60
N GLU A 255 -2.26 -27.43 -20.81
CA GLU A 255 -1.04 -27.20 -20.02
C GLU A 255 -0.79 -28.38 -19.06
N GLN A 256 -1.87 -28.91 -18.45
CA GLN A 256 -1.82 -30.07 -17.58
C GLN A 256 -1.72 -31.41 -18.33
N GLY A 257 -1.62 -31.41 -19.65
CA GLY A 257 -1.52 -32.63 -20.46
C GLY A 257 -2.80 -33.48 -20.51
N LEU A 258 -3.96 -32.89 -20.16
CA LEU A 258 -5.22 -33.62 -20.13
C LEU A 258 -5.87 -33.71 -21.52
N SER A 259 -6.51 -34.86 -21.81
CA SER A 259 -7.23 -35.06 -23.08
C SER A 259 -8.54 -34.30 -23.10
N ILE A 260 -8.66 -33.28 -23.95
CA ILE A 260 -9.86 -32.44 -24.08
C ILE A 260 -11.14 -33.24 -24.34
N SER A 261 -11.03 -34.37 -25.06
CA SER A 261 -12.19 -35.21 -25.39
C SER A 261 -12.71 -36.07 -24.23
N ARG A 262 -11.96 -36.16 -23.11
CA ARG A 262 -12.35 -36.92 -21.93
C ARG A 262 -12.64 -36.04 -20.71
N LEU A 263 -12.62 -34.72 -20.86
CA LEU A 263 -12.89 -33.80 -19.76
C LEU A 263 -14.33 -33.95 -19.25
N PRO A 264 -14.52 -33.88 -17.93
CA PRO A 264 -15.85 -33.80 -17.32
C PRO A 264 -16.53 -32.47 -17.70
N ARG A 265 -17.81 -32.39 -17.48
CA ARG A 265 -18.60 -31.21 -17.87
C ARG A 265 -18.31 -30.01 -16.96
N ILE A 266 -18.04 -28.86 -17.57
CA ILE A 266 -17.90 -27.55 -16.90
C ILE A 266 -18.79 -26.55 -17.60
N GLU A 267 -19.62 -25.84 -16.84
CA GLU A 267 -20.46 -24.75 -17.33
C GLU A 267 -20.10 -23.46 -16.65
N VAL A 268 -20.16 -22.35 -17.39
CA VAL A 268 -19.79 -21.03 -16.92
C VAL A 268 -21.03 -20.12 -16.94
N LEU A 269 -21.30 -19.49 -15.81
CA LEU A 269 -22.33 -18.49 -15.60
C LEU A 269 -21.67 -17.11 -15.45
N SER A 270 -21.53 -16.38 -16.54
CA SER A 270 -20.86 -15.07 -16.57
C SER A 270 -21.83 -13.90 -16.48
N ASP A 271 -23.09 -14.09 -16.89
CA ASP A 271 -24.09 -13.01 -16.85
C ASP A 271 -24.39 -12.56 -15.42
N PRO A 272 -24.50 -11.24 -15.14
CA PRO A 272 -24.91 -10.75 -13.84
C PRO A 272 -26.25 -11.35 -13.42
N LEU A 273 -26.31 -11.92 -12.24
CA LEU A 273 -27.56 -12.40 -11.64
C LEU A 273 -28.09 -11.33 -10.67
N PRO A 274 -29.41 -11.04 -10.71
CA PRO A 274 -30.04 -10.22 -9.68
C PRO A 274 -29.75 -10.76 -8.28
N LEU A 275 -29.64 -9.89 -7.29
CA LEU A 275 -29.41 -10.27 -5.90
C LEU A 275 -30.39 -11.34 -5.41
N THR A 276 -31.66 -11.20 -5.76
CA THR A 276 -32.76 -12.13 -5.44
C THR A 276 -32.64 -13.48 -6.13
N SER A 277 -31.80 -13.63 -7.15
CA SER A 277 -31.59 -14.89 -7.88
C SER A 277 -30.44 -15.73 -7.30
N MET A 278 -29.60 -15.15 -6.45
CA MET A 278 -28.50 -15.91 -5.83
C MET A 278 -28.96 -17.09 -4.96
N PRO A 279 -29.99 -16.96 -4.10
CA PRO A 279 -30.53 -18.11 -3.40
C PRO A 279 -31.00 -19.23 -4.35
N SER A 280 -31.64 -18.88 -5.48
CA SER A 280 -32.09 -19.85 -6.49
C SER A 280 -30.94 -20.59 -7.17
N LEU A 281 -29.81 -19.93 -7.37
CA LEU A 281 -28.59 -20.57 -7.86
C LEU A 281 -28.07 -21.62 -6.88
N TYR A 282 -27.90 -21.24 -5.61
CA TYR A 282 -27.47 -22.19 -4.57
C TYR A 282 -28.44 -23.38 -4.46
N ARG A 283 -29.75 -23.12 -4.50
CA ARG A 283 -30.80 -24.16 -4.38
C ARG A 283 -30.76 -25.19 -5.52
N ALA A 284 -30.18 -24.81 -6.68
CA ALA A 284 -30.05 -25.67 -7.86
C ALA A 284 -28.79 -26.55 -7.82
N MET A 285 -27.93 -26.42 -6.80
CA MET A 285 -26.65 -27.11 -6.69
C MET A 285 -26.65 -28.13 -5.56
N ASP A 286 -25.66 -29.03 -5.58
CA ASP A 286 -25.50 -30.10 -4.59
C ASP A 286 -24.34 -29.85 -3.61
N CYS A 287 -23.36 -29.02 -4.00
CA CYS A 287 -22.21 -28.67 -3.17
C CYS A 287 -21.56 -27.36 -3.64
N LEU A 288 -21.11 -26.50 -2.70
CA LEU A 288 -20.19 -25.40 -3.01
C LEU A 288 -18.74 -25.84 -2.80
N VAL A 289 -17.89 -25.61 -3.80
CA VAL A 289 -16.43 -25.72 -3.68
C VAL A 289 -15.85 -24.33 -3.66
N GLY A 290 -15.57 -23.85 -2.46
CA GLY A 290 -15.09 -22.50 -2.19
C GLY A 290 -13.66 -22.49 -1.65
N ILE A 291 -12.75 -23.30 -2.24
CA ILE A 291 -11.33 -23.29 -1.88
C ILE A 291 -10.70 -21.99 -2.37
N SER A 292 -9.85 -21.40 -1.55
CA SER A 292 -9.11 -20.17 -1.89
C SER A 292 -7.76 -20.14 -1.17
N ARG A 293 -6.84 -19.31 -1.63
CA ARG A 293 -5.58 -19.01 -0.94
C ARG A 293 -5.77 -18.02 0.20
N GLY A 294 -6.93 -17.37 0.28
CA GLY A 294 -7.31 -16.50 1.38
C GLY A 294 -8.65 -15.81 1.17
N GLU A 295 -9.40 -15.67 2.25
CA GLU A 295 -10.68 -14.98 2.32
C GLU A 295 -10.68 -14.00 3.49
N GLY A 296 -11.25 -12.80 3.28
CA GLY A 296 -11.50 -11.89 4.38
C GLY A 296 -12.60 -12.39 5.32
N TRP A 297 -13.67 -12.95 4.72
CA TRP A 297 -14.78 -13.60 5.40
C TRP A 297 -15.19 -14.91 4.71
N GLY A 298 -15.45 -14.91 3.43
CA GLY A 298 -15.98 -16.06 2.70
C GLY A 298 -17.50 -16.01 2.57
N ARG A 299 -18.02 -14.90 2.01
CA ARG A 299 -19.47 -14.71 1.86
C ARG A 299 -20.18 -15.81 1.05
N PRO A 300 -19.63 -16.29 -0.10
CA PRO A 300 -20.25 -17.40 -0.84
C PRO A 300 -20.39 -18.68 -0.02
N GLN A 301 -19.39 -18.98 0.83
CA GLN A 301 -19.41 -20.11 1.74
C GLN A 301 -20.51 -19.94 2.78
N HIS A 302 -20.65 -18.75 3.38
CA HIS A 302 -21.70 -18.44 4.35
C HIS A 302 -23.11 -18.56 3.73
N GLU A 303 -23.33 -18.02 2.53
CA GLU A 303 -24.57 -18.11 1.78
C GLU A 303 -24.95 -19.56 1.46
N ALA A 304 -23.98 -20.35 1.00
CA ALA A 304 -24.19 -21.78 0.72
C ALA A 304 -24.56 -22.58 1.96
N MET A 305 -23.91 -22.30 3.10
CA MET A 305 -24.22 -22.93 4.39
C MET A 305 -25.65 -22.61 4.84
N LEU A 306 -26.14 -21.37 4.67
CA LEU A 306 -27.53 -21.01 4.92
C LEU A 306 -28.51 -21.75 3.99
N MET A 307 -28.09 -22.05 2.76
CA MET A 307 -28.90 -22.82 1.78
C MET A 307 -28.79 -24.35 1.94
N GLU A 308 -28.23 -24.83 3.05
CA GLU A 308 -28.03 -26.26 3.38
C GLU A 308 -27.10 -26.99 2.41
N LEU A 309 -26.23 -26.28 1.68
CA LEU A 309 -25.23 -26.93 0.85
C LEU A 309 -24.05 -27.38 1.70
N PRO A 310 -23.52 -28.58 1.47
CA PRO A 310 -22.18 -28.92 1.95
C PRO A 310 -21.17 -28.00 1.27
N VAL A 311 -20.17 -27.56 2.06
CA VAL A 311 -19.13 -26.65 1.58
C VAL A 311 -17.77 -27.30 1.74
N ILE A 312 -17.02 -27.36 0.64
CA ILE A 312 -15.58 -27.68 0.62
C ILE A 312 -14.82 -26.37 0.57
N ALA A 313 -13.98 -26.07 1.57
CA ALA A 313 -13.26 -24.81 1.67
C ALA A 313 -11.87 -24.97 2.28
N SER A 314 -10.98 -23.99 2.08
CA SER A 314 -9.65 -23.99 2.67
C SER A 314 -9.71 -23.87 4.20
N ASN A 315 -8.91 -24.65 4.92
CA ASN A 315 -8.74 -24.58 6.36
C ASN A 315 -7.78 -23.44 6.75
N TRP A 316 -8.03 -22.25 6.25
CA TRP A 316 -7.19 -21.10 6.50
C TRP A 316 -7.95 -19.80 6.20
N SER A 317 -7.60 -18.71 6.93
CA SER A 317 -8.08 -17.35 6.79
C SER A 317 -9.47 -17.05 7.39
N GLY A 318 -10.14 -15.97 6.96
CA GLY A 318 -11.33 -15.43 7.61
C GLY A 318 -12.55 -16.37 7.65
N ASN A 319 -12.67 -17.29 6.72
CA ASN A 319 -13.76 -18.28 6.71
C ASN A 319 -13.71 -19.26 7.90
N THR A 320 -12.53 -19.48 8.51
CA THR A 320 -12.40 -20.35 9.71
C THR A 320 -13.05 -19.75 10.97
N GLU A 321 -13.53 -18.51 10.94
CA GLU A 321 -14.31 -17.92 12.02
C GLU A 321 -15.68 -18.60 12.18
N PHE A 322 -16.28 -19.06 11.08
CA PHE A 322 -17.60 -19.70 11.08
C PHE A 322 -17.60 -21.14 10.53
N MET A 323 -16.49 -21.58 9.93
CA MET A 323 -16.34 -22.94 9.40
C MET A 323 -15.45 -23.79 10.28
N SER A 324 -15.84 -25.02 10.49
CA SER A 324 -15.14 -26.03 11.27
C SER A 324 -15.32 -27.42 10.65
N GLN A 325 -14.58 -28.42 11.11
CA GLN A 325 -14.75 -29.81 10.66
C GLN A 325 -16.11 -30.41 11.03
N THR A 326 -16.91 -29.78 11.90
CA THR A 326 -18.24 -30.25 12.29
C THR A 326 -19.33 -29.77 11.35
N ASN A 327 -19.10 -28.67 10.60
CA ASN A 327 -20.09 -28.01 9.75
C ASN A 327 -19.64 -27.86 8.28
N SER A 328 -18.39 -28.26 7.92
CA SER A 328 -17.84 -28.09 6.57
C SER A 328 -16.72 -29.09 6.30
N LEU A 329 -16.35 -29.27 5.05
CA LEU A 329 -15.20 -30.06 4.62
C LEU A 329 -14.00 -29.12 4.40
N LEU A 330 -13.18 -29.00 5.44
CA LEU A 330 -12.02 -28.12 5.43
C LEU A 330 -10.81 -28.83 4.83
N VAL A 331 -10.27 -28.25 3.76
CA VAL A 331 -9.08 -28.73 3.03
C VAL A 331 -7.83 -28.20 3.70
N ASP A 332 -6.90 -29.08 4.03
CA ASP A 332 -5.60 -28.71 4.58
C ASP A 332 -4.80 -27.87 3.60
N CYS A 333 -4.04 -26.93 4.15
CA CYS A 333 -3.31 -25.92 3.38
C CYS A 333 -1.84 -25.86 3.76
N GLU A 334 -0.97 -25.74 2.76
CA GLU A 334 0.41 -25.34 2.94
C GLU A 334 0.52 -23.82 2.86
N ILE A 335 1.31 -23.20 3.73
CA ILE A 335 1.53 -21.75 3.70
C ILE A 335 2.70 -21.46 2.75
N ILE A 336 2.41 -20.76 1.68
CA ILE A 336 3.38 -20.42 0.63
C ILE A 336 3.51 -18.91 0.47
N PRO A 337 4.68 -18.40 0.01
CA PRO A 337 4.82 -16.97 -0.30
C PRO A 337 3.91 -16.59 -1.47
N VAL A 338 3.33 -15.40 -1.40
CA VAL A 338 2.60 -14.81 -2.53
C VAL A 338 3.58 -14.61 -3.67
N GLN A 339 3.40 -15.35 -4.76
CA GLN A 339 4.17 -15.15 -5.97
C GLN A 339 3.71 -13.86 -6.63
N GLN A 340 4.64 -13.06 -7.13
CA GLN A 340 4.35 -11.82 -7.83
C GLN A 340 3.59 -12.15 -9.12
N VAL A 341 2.28 -12.04 -9.09
CA VAL A 341 1.44 -12.13 -10.29
C VAL A 341 1.31 -10.72 -10.84
N GLU A 342 1.64 -10.55 -12.10
CA GLU A 342 1.57 -9.27 -12.80
C GLU A 342 0.20 -8.60 -12.57
N ASN A 343 0.22 -7.39 -12.04
CA ASN A 343 -0.86 -6.39 -11.96
C ASN A 343 -1.97 -6.54 -10.89
N GLU A 344 -2.18 -7.66 -10.21
CA GLU A 344 -3.31 -7.74 -9.26
C GLU A 344 -2.94 -7.47 -7.81
N MET A 345 -1.67 -7.71 -7.43
CA MET A 345 -1.29 -7.78 -6.02
C MET A 345 0.15 -7.34 -5.73
N ALA A 346 0.67 -6.34 -6.41
CA ALA A 346 2.04 -5.86 -6.20
C ALA A 346 2.29 -5.49 -4.72
N PHE A 347 1.28 -4.96 -4.01
CA PHE A 347 1.34 -4.62 -2.59
C PHE A 347 1.36 -5.84 -1.64
N MET A 348 1.13 -7.07 -2.14
CA MET A 348 1.22 -8.32 -1.38
C MET A 348 2.58 -9.03 -1.55
N ALA A 349 3.53 -8.43 -2.24
CA ALA A 349 4.88 -8.99 -2.37
C ALA A 349 5.50 -9.23 -0.98
N GLY A 350 5.98 -10.43 -0.75
CA GLY A 350 6.53 -10.85 0.55
C GLY A 350 5.50 -11.27 1.61
N HIS A 351 4.20 -11.24 1.28
CA HIS A 351 3.15 -11.84 2.10
C HIS A 351 3.11 -13.36 1.91
N TYR A 352 2.37 -14.02 2.79
CA TYR A 352 2.09 -15.45 2.70
C TYR A 352 0.59 -15.69 2.62
N TRP A 353 0.19 -16.73 1.90
CA TRP A 353 -1.18 -17.23 1.80
C TRP A 353 -1.22 -18.75 1.78
N ALA A 354 -2.41 -19.33 1.78
CA ALA A 354 -2.58 -20.77 1.80
C ALA A 354 -2.60 -21.37 0.39
N GLN A 355 -1.94 -22.50 0.19
CA GLN A 355 -2.11 -23.38 -0.96
C GLN A 355 -2.95 -24.57 -0.52
N PRO A 356 -4.23 -24.68 -0.91
CA PRO A 356 -5.08 -25.80 -0.54
C PRO A 356 -4.63 -27.11 -1.22
N SER A 357 -4.80 -28.25 -0.54
CA SER A 357 -4.46 -29.57 -1.07
C SER A 357 -5.40 -29.96 -2.22
N GLU A 358 -4.83 -30.12 -3.41
CA GLU A 358 -5.58 -30.64 -4.57
C GLU A 358 -6.08 -32.06 -4.32
N GLU A 359 -5.25 -32.93 -3.72
CA GLU A 359 -5.59 -34.32 -3.44
C GLU A 359 -6.80 -34.43 -2.50
N GLN A 360 -6.78 -33.72 -1.37
CA GLN A 360 -7.88 -33.75 -0.42
C GLN A 360 -9.16 -33.08 -1.00
N THR A 361 -9.01 -32.07 -1.84
CA THR A 361 -10.15 -31.49 -2.59
C THR A 361 -10.79 -32.55 -3.48
N ARG A 362 -9.99 -33.34 -4.20
CA ARG A 362 -10.47 -34.46 -5.04
C ARG A 362 -11.22 -35.50 -4.21
N GLU A 363 -10.63 -35.94 -3.08
CA GLU A 363 -11.23 -36.91 -2.17
C GLU A 363 -12.61 -36.45 -1.67
N TYR A 364 -12.71 -35.20 -1.23
CA TYR A 364 -13.97 -34.63 -0.76
C TYR A 364 -15.02 -34.51 -1.88
N MET A 365 -14.63 -34.05 -3.07
CA MET A 365 -15.55 -33.99 -4.21
C MET A 365 -16.05 -35.38 -4.61
N ARG A 366 -15.18 -36.38 -4.69
CA ARG A 366 -15.54 -37.76 -5.00
C ARG A 366 -16.42 -38.40 -3.91
N GLY A 367 -16.11 -38.12 -2.63
CA GLY A 367 -16.89 -38.63 -1.49
C GLY A 367 -18.33 -38.14 -1.52
N LEU A 368 -18.54 -36.84 -1.74
CA LEU A 368 -19.87 -36.23 -1.84
C LEU A 368 -20.65 -36.69 -3.09
N PHE A 369 -19.97 -36.91 -4.21
CA PHE A 369 -20.59 -37.46 -5.43
C PHE A 369 -21.07 -38.89 -5.20
N ASN A 370 -20.28 -39.71 -4.51
CA ASN A 370 -20.61 -41.12 -4.22
C ASN A 370 -21.68 -41.25 -3.13
N ASP A 371 -21.69 -40.37 -2.14
CA ASP A 371 -22.68 -40.38 -1.03
C ASP A 371 -23.22 -38.95 -0.76
N PRO A 372 -24.20 -38.47 -1.55
CA PRO A 372 -24.85 -37.16 -1.33
C PRO A 372 -25.55 -37.02 0.02
N SER A 373 -25.86 -38.12 0.71
CA SER A 373 -26.58 -38.09 2.00
C SER A 373 -25.72 -37.47 3.11
N GLN A 374 -24.43 -37.74 3.10
CA GLN A 374 -23.48 -37.17 4.04
C GLN A 374 -23.40 -35.64 3.87
N GLY A 375 -23.39 -35.18 2.63
CA GLY A 375 -23.41 -33.72 2.33
C GLY A 375 -24.68 -33.04 2.87
N ARG A 376 -25.85 -33.67 2.69
CA ARG A 376 -27.11 -33.09 3.21
C ARG A 376 -27.12 -32.95 4.74
N GLN A 377 -26.61 -33.97 5.46
CA GLN A 377 -26.49 -33.91 6.92
C GLN A 377 -25.58 -32.74 7.37
N LEU A 378 -24.45 -32.59 6.71
CA LEU A 378 -23.51 -31.50 6.97
C LEU A 378 -24.15 -30.15 6.72
N GLY A 379 -24.86 -29.97 5.61
CA GLY A 379 -25.61 -28.75 5.26
C GLY A 379 -26.63 -28.32 6.30
N GLN A 380 -27.36 -29.30 6.90
CA GLN A 380 -28.32 -29.03 7.97
C GLN A 380 -27.65 -28.51 9.25
N VAL A 381 -26.48 -29.04 9.58
CA VAL A 381 -25.71 -28.59 10.76
C VAL A 381 -25.21 -27.19 10.51
N SER A 382 -24.59 -26.94 9.37
CA SER A 382 -24.06 -25.65 9.01
C SER A 382 -25.11 -24.53 9.00
N ARG A 383 -26.28 -24.79 8.39
CA ARG A 383 -27.39 -23.82 8.38
C ARG A 383 -27.80 -23.40 9.79
N ARG A 384 -27.92 -24.34 10.71
CA ARG A 384 -28.32 -24.05 12.09
C ARG A 384 -27.32 -23.10 12.78
N GLU A 385 -26.03 -23.38 12.66
CA GLU A 385 -24.99 -22.55 13.26
C GLU A 385 -24.97 -21.14 12.64
N MET A 386 -25.13 -21.02 11.30
CA MET A 386 -25.19 -19.71 10.62
C MET A 386 -26.40 -18.91 11.07
N GLN A 387 -27.57 -19.54 11.18
CA GLN A 387 -28.80 -18.91 11.64
C GLN A 387 -28.72 -18.45 13.11
N GLU A 388 -27.99 -19.16 13.94
CA GLU A 388 -27.87 -18.83 15.36
C GLU A 388 -26.86 -17.71 15.64
N HIS A 389 -25.71 -17.72 14.97
CA HIS A 389 -24.58 -16.88 15.37
C HIS A 389 -24.20 -15.78 14.38
N PHE A 390 -24.47 -15.94 13.08
CA PHE A 390 -23.94 -15.05 12.02
C PHE A 390 -25.05 -14.42 11.17
N ASN A 391 -26.21 -14.23 11.73
CA ASN A 391 -27.33 -13.50 11.09
C ASN A 391 -27.25 -11.99 11.40
N PRO A 392 -27.97 -11.11 10.65
CA PRO A 392 -27.95 -9.67 10.86
C PRO A 392 -28.35 -9.23 12.26
N GLU A 393 -29.32 -9.91 12.91
CA GLU A 393 -29.76 -9.55 14.28
C GLU A 393 -28.66 -9.85 15.30
N SER A 394 -28.07 -11.05 15.29
CA SER A 394 -27.00 -11.44 16.19
C SER A 394 -25.77 -10.52 16.07
N VAL A 395 -25.39 -10.18 14.83
CA VAL A 395 -24.25 -9.30 14.59
C VAL A 395 -24.58 -7.84 14.95
N SER A 396 -25.83 -7.40 14.77
CA SER A 396 -26.25 -6.05 15.14
C SER A 396 -26.05 -5.77 16.64
N HIS A 397 -26.21 -6.77 17.49
CA HIS A 397 -25.91 -6.61 18.93
C HIS A 397 -24.44 -6.26 19.18
N ILE A 398 -23.51 -6.87 18.46
CA ILE A 398 -22.07 -6.57 18.53
C ILE A 398 -21.83 -5.13 18.03
N VAL A 399 -22.43 -4.77 16.90
CA VAL A 399 -22.33 -3.41 16.33
C VAL A 399 -22.88 -2.37 17.30
N MET A 400 -24.06 -2.62 17.91
CA MET A 400 -24.66 -1.72 18.90
C MET A 400 -23.79 -1.55 20.13
N GLU A 401 -23.18 -2.63 20.64
CA GLU A 401 -22.19 -2.53 21.75
C GLU A 401 -21.03 -1.62 21.38
N ARG A 402 -20.49 -1.74 20.17
CA ARG A 402 -19.39 -0.86 19.71
C ARG A 402 -19.86 0.59 19.57
N LEU A 403 -21.06 0.83 19.06
CA LEU A 403 -21.63 2.17 18.94
C LEU A 403 -21.88 2.82 20.31
N HIS A 404 -22.36 2.07 21.32
CA HIS A 404 -22.48 2.58 22.68
C HIS A 404 -21.12 3.02 23.24
N ASN A 405 -20.08 2.19 23.09
CA ASN A 405 -18.74 2.55 23.52
C ASN A 405 -18.20 3.80 22.77
N ALA A 406 -18.47 3.91 21.48
CA ALA A 406 -18.09 5.07 20.68
C ALA A 406 -18.84 6.34 21.12
N GLN A 407 -20.16 6.24 21.35
CA GLN A 407 -21.00 7.31 21.85
C GLN A 407 -20.49 7.86 23.19
N ASP A 408 -20.14 6.98 24.13
CA ASP A 408 -19.61 7.38 25.43
C ASP A 408 -18.25 8.10 25.29
N ARG A 409 -17.43 7.66 24.37
CA ARG A 409 -16.16 8.34 24.06
C ARG A 409 -16.37 9.70 23.41
N VAL A 410 -17.32 9.84 22.47
CA VAL A 410 -17.69 11.13 21.86
C VAL A 410 -18.16 12.10 22.96
N ARG A 411 -19.07 11.66 23.82
CA ARG A 411 -19.56 12.47 24.94
C ARG A 411 -18.46 12.90 25.90
N THR A 412 -17.56 11.97 26.25
CA THR A 412 -16.39 12.26 27.08
C THR A 412 -15.48 13.28 26.40
N ARG A 413 -15.20 13.14 25.14
CA ARG A 413 -14.38 14.10 24.35
C ARG A 413 -14.98 15.51 24.34
N ARG A 414 -16.30 15.64 24.19
CA ARG A 414 -16.99 16.95 24.22
C ARG A 414 -16.99 17.61 25.59
N MET A 415 -16.85 16.83 26.66
CA MET A 415 -16.69 17.37 28.01
C MET A 415 -15.30 17.97 28.27
N ILE A 416 -14.35 17.75 27.35
CA ILE A 416 -13.01 18.29 27.39
C ILE A 416 -13.03 19.76 26.92
N PRO A 417 -12.84 20.78 27.80
CA PRO A 417 -12.83 22.19 27.40
C PRO A 417 -11.70 22.45 26.41
N GLY A 418 -12.01 23.07 25.24
CA GLY A 418 -11.03 23.43 24.23
C GLY A 418 -10.71 22.34 23.21
N TRP A 419 -11.50 21.28 23.12
CA TRP A 419 -11.46 20.34 22.00
C TRP A 419 -11.83 21.08 20.70
N SER A 420 -10.82 21.48 19.90
CA SER A 420 -10.98 22.10 18.58
C SER A 420 -9.85 21.69 17.64
N GLN A 421 -10.14 21.64 16.34
CA GLN A 421 -9.23 21.11 15.30
C GLN A 421 -8.00 22.01 14.98
N PRO A 422 -6.99 21.48 14.29
CA PRO A 422 -5.61 21.94 14.37
C PRO A 422 -5.23 23.04 13.37
N SER A 423 -4.44 24.00 13.85
CA SER A 423 -3.55 24.84 13.04
C SER A 423 -2.43 24.00 12.39
N VAL A 424 -1.69 24.55 11.40
CA VAL A 424 -0.52 23.91 10.78
C VAL A 424 0.44 23.32 11.83
N PRO A 425 0.89 22.05 11.70
CA PRO A 425 1.84 21.45 12.64
C PRO A 425 3.17 22.16 12.69
N ARG A 426 3.69 22.38 13.92
CA ARG A 426 5.01 22.98 14.15
C ARG A 426 6.03 21.88 14.34
N VAL A 427 6.96 21.75 13.39
CA VAL A 427 7.98 20.71 13.37
C VAL A 427 9.36 21.33 13.54
N ARG A 428 10.08 20.86 14.56
CA ARG A 428 11.48 21.16 14.78
C ARG A 428 12.33 19.97 14.34
N TRP A 429 13.27 20.21 13.43
CA TRP A 429 14.21 19.18 12.99
C TRP A 429 15.62 19.52 13.41
N GLU A 430 16.20 18.72 14.30
CA GLU A 430 17.53 18.86 14.86
C GLU A 430 18.45 17.79 14.26
N GLY A 431 19.54 18.19 13.61
CA GLY A 431 20.43 17.23 13.00
C GLY A 431 21.67 17.85 12.37
N SER A 432 22.53 17.01 11.82
CA SER A 432 23.61 17.49 10.97
C SER A 432 23.09 17.82 9.58
N PHE A 433 23.46 18.99 9.05
CA PHE A 433 23.08 19.43 7.70
C PHE A 433 24.26 19.98 6.90
N LEU A 434 25.32 20.47 7.57
CA LEU A 434 26.38 21.29 7.01
C LEU A 434 27.68 20.53 6.71
N ASP A 435 27.59 19.17 6.62
CA ASP A 435 28.71 18.31 6.26
C ASP A 435 28.31 17.26 5.20
N TYR A 436 29.27 16.51 4.66
CA TYR A 436 29.01 15.47 3.67
C TYR A 436 28.77 14.07 4.28
N GLY A 437 28.61 13.97 5.59
CA GLY A 437 28.31 12.70 6.26
C GLY A 437 26.97 12.11 5.85
N SER A 438 26.81 10.81 6.03
CA SER A 438 25.57 10.08 5.68
C SER A 438 24.35 10.59 6.43
N LEU A 439 24.51 11.00 7.71
CA LEU A 439 23.42 11.58 8.51
C LEU A 439 22.93 12.91 7.92
N SER A 440 23.89 13.79 7.55
CA SER A 440 23.58 15.08 6.91
C SER A 440 22.93 14.87 5.54
N HIS A 441 23.37 13.88 4.79
CA HIS A 441 22.75 13.50 3.51
C HIS A 441 21.28 13.10 3.70
N VAL A 442 20.99 12.23 4.66
CA VAL A 442 19.62 11.79 4.96
C VAL A 442 18.74 12.97 5.41
N ASN A 443 19.25 13.81 6.34
CA ASN A 443 18.50 14.98 6.82
C ASN A 443 18.13 15.93 5.67
N ARG A 444 19.11 16.29 4.84
CA ARG A 444 18.87 17.20 3.71
C ARG A 444 17.84 16.65 2.74
N ASN A 445 18.00 15.41 2.31
CA ASN A 445 17.08 14.83 1.33
C ASN A 445 15.65 14.64 1.88
N LEU A 446 15.47 14.21 3.11
CA LEU A 446 14.14 14.11 3.73
C LEU A 446 13.47 15.48 3.88
N VAL A 447 14.19 16.48 4.43
CA VAL A 447 13.65 17.82 4.62
C VAL A 447 13.35 18.49 3.27
N GLU A 448 14.24 18.36 2.27
CA GLU A 448 14.03 18.90 0.93
C GLU A 448 12.81 18.28 0.25
N ALA A 449 12.66 16.96 0.34
CA ALA A 449 11.52 16.25 -0.21
C ALA A 449 10.20 16.62 0.49
N LEU A 450 10.22 16.90 1.80
CA LEU A 450 9.06 17.37 2.55
C LEU A 450 8.69 18.82 2.19
N GLN A 451 9.67 19.69 2.01
CA GLN A 451 9.43 21.12 1.73
C GLN A 451 9.09 21.39 0.26
N SER A 452 9.54 20.54 -0.68
CA SER A 452 9.35 20.78 -2.12
C SER A 452 7.90 20.70 -2.58
N LYS A 453 7.06 19.89 -1.90
CA LYS A 453 5.64 19.71 -2.24
C LYS A 453 4.66 20.30 -1.22
N HIS A 454 5.10 20.55 0.01
CA HIS A 454 4.23 20.80 1.17
C HIS A 454 4.80 21.88 2.10
N SER A 455 5.37 22.94 1.56
CA SER A 455 5.96 24.04 2.37
C SER A 455 4.95 24.71 3.31
N GLU A 456 3.66 24.69 2.96
CA GLU A 456 2.58 25.30 3.74
C GLU A 456 1.93 24.31 4.75
N ASP A 457 2.17 23.01 4.63
CA ASP A 457 1.59 21.98 5.49
C ASP A 457 2.22 21.93 6.88
N PHE A 458 3.42 22.52 7.04
CA PHE A 458 4.17 22.52 8.28
C PHE A 458 4.87 23.84 8.53
N GLU A 459 4.87 24.31 9.77
CA GLU A 459 5.73 25.39 10.24
C GLU A 459 7.07 24.80 10.67
N TRP A 460 8.12 25.01 9.85
CA TRP A 460 9.43 24.37 10.02
C TRP A 460 10.39 25.17 10.84
N SER A 461 11.18 24.49 11.66
CA SER A 461 12.35 25.00 12.34
C SER A 461 13.49 23.99 12.18
N LEU A 462 14.57 24.40 11.51
CA LEU A 462 15.75 23.57 11.26
C LEU A 462 16.89 24.01 12.17
N ASN A 463 17.47 23.06 12.90
CA ASN A 463 18.54 23.32 13.85
C ASN A 463 19.73 22.41 13.56
N GLN A 464 20.91 23.03 13.35
CA GLN A 464 22.17 22.28 13.27
C GLN A 464 22.52 21.72 14.66
N SER A 465 22.70 20.40 14.76
CA SER A 465 23.26 19.78 15.97
C SER A 465 24.67 20.30 16.23
N ALA A 466 25.00 20.57 17.51
CA ALA A 466 26.32 20.98 17.90
C ALA A 466 27.33 19.87 17.54
N ILE A 467 28.21 20.13 16.58
CA ILE A 467 29.34 19.27 16.25
C ILE A 467 30.52 19.75 17.08
N GLN A 468 31.27 18.82 17.65
CA GLN A 468 32.53 19.15 18.34
C GLN A 468 33.54 19.67 17.30
N GLY A 469 33.69 20.98 17.22
CA GLY A 469 34.66 21.69 16.37
C GLY A 469 34.02 22.79 15.51
N ALA A 470 34.79 23.80 15.10
CA ALA A 470 34.34 24.83 14.16
C ALA A 470 34.13 24.17 12.78
N ILE A 471 32.88 24.17 12.26
CA ILE A 471 32.58 23.66 10.93
C ILE A 471 32.93 24.76 9.95
N ASN A 472 33.90 24.49 9.05
CA ASN A 472 33.93 25.22 7.79
C ASN A 472 32.87 24.65 6.88
N THR A 473 31.72 25.28 6.80
CA THR A 473 30.63 24.88 5.90
C THR A 473 31.14 24.92 4.45
N PRO A 474 31.11 23.78 3.71
CA PRO A 474 31.47 23.78 2.30
C PRO A 474 30.63 24.78 1.49
N ASP A 475 31.23 25.46 0.52
CA ASP A 475 30.56 26.46 -0.30
C ASP A 475 29.25 25.95 -0.92
N THR A 476 29.21 24.68 -1.30
CA THR A 476 28.03 23.98 -1.85
C THR A 476 26.88 23.79 -0.85
N LEU A 477 27.13 23.96 0.46
CA LEU A 477 26.15 23.79 1.54
C LEU A 477 25.77 25.13 2.22
N ARG A 478 26.27 26.27 1.74
CA ARG A 478 25.93 27.60 2.32
C ARG A 478 24.45 27.93 2.24
N ASP A 479 23.76 27.42 1.24
CA ASP A 479 22.32 27.60 1.13
C ASP A 479 21.57 26.96 2.32
N TRP A 480 22.03 25.78 2.76
CA TRP A 480 21.51 25.12 3.97
C TRP A 480 21.80 25.90 5.25
N GLU A 481 22.95 26.57 5.34
CA GLU A 481 23.27 27.44 6.48
C GLU A 481 22.26 28.58 6.61
N SER A 482 21.84 29.17 5.49
CA SER A 482 20.82 30.23 5.48
C SER A 482 19.42 29.77 5.88
N ARG A 483 19.13 28.48 5.77
CA ARG A 483 17.84 27.85 6.14
C ARG A 483 17.78 27.48 7.62
N MET A 484 18.89 27.51 8.35
CA MET A 484 18.91 27.23 9.78
C MET A 484 18.21 28.33 10.56
N SER A 485 17.35 27.95 11.49
CA SER A 485 16.63 28.90 12.33
C SER A 485 17.53 29.43 13.45
N ALA A 486 17.65 30.73 13.56
CA ALA A 486 18.31 31.41 14.66
C ALA A 486 17.31 31.55 15.82
N ASP A 487 17.47 30.82 16.89
CA ASP A 487 16.77 30.92 18.18
C ASP A 487 15.30 30.45 18.23
N ILE A 488 15.08 29.31 18.91
CA ILE A 488 13.74 28.70 18.96
C ILE A 488 13.38 28.11 20.33
N GLU A 489 14.01 28.56 21.40
CA GLU A 489 13.60 28.14 22.75
C GLU A 489 12.17 28.63 23.14
N SER A 490 11.58 29.54 22.36
CA SER A 490 10.30 30.20 22.66
C SER A 490 9.08 29.63 21.91
N ILE A 491 9.21 28.69 20.97
CA ILE A 491 8.09 28.20 20.16
C ILE A 491 7.58 26.87 20.72
N ASN A 492 6.30 26.81 21.09
CA ASN A 492 5.60 25.54 21.37
C ASN A 492 5.65 24.63 20.14
N THR A 493 6.51 23.62 20.15
CA THR A 493 6.69 22.68 19.06
C THR A 493 5.68 21.54 19.21
N ASP A 494 5.09 21.08 18.11
CA ASP A 494 4.21 19.91 18.12
C ASP A 494 5.01 18.61 18.03
N VAL A 495 6.05 18.59 17.17
CA VAL A 495 6.93 17.45 17.01
C VAL A 495 8.39 17.91 16.90
N THR A 496 9.28 17.32 17.68
CA THR A 496 10.73 17.47 17.48
C THR A 496 11.30 16.17 16.92
N VAL A 497 11.96 16.25 15.76
CA VAL A 497 12.71 15.14 15.14
C VAL A 497 14.20 15.39 15.36
N ARG A 498 14.92 14.44 15.92
CA ARG A 498 16.36 14.53 16.16
C ARG A 498 17.12 13.43 15.43
N HIS A 499 18.09 13.81 14.61
CA HIS A 499 18.95 12.89 13.87
C HIS A 499 20.40 13.35 13.90
N GLY A 500 21.19 12.81 14.81
CA GLY A 500 22.59 13.18 14.99
C GLY A 500 23.42 12.08 15.63
N TRP A 501 24.74 12.24 15.64
CA TRP A 501 25.68 11.34 16.25
C TRP A 501 26.68 12.13 17.13
N PRO A 502 26.96 11.69 18.37
CA PRO A 502 26.30 10.63 19.11
C PRO A 502 24.81 10.93 19.35
N PRO A 503 23.95 9.92 19.60
CA PRO A 503 22.54 10.16 19.84
C PRO A 503 22.34 10.91 21.18
N SER A 504 21.36 11.83 21.19
CA SER A 504 20.94 12.54 22.42
C SER A 504 19.48 12.23 22.71
N TRP A 505 19.24 11.61 23.85
CA TRP A 505 17.93 11.17 24.30
C TRP A 505 17.22 12.20 25.19
N ILE A 506 17.80 13.38 25.39
CA ILE A 506 17.24 14.43 26.24
C ILE A 506 15.99 15.01 25.55
N ARG A 507 14.85 14.88 26.23
CA ARG A 507 13.60 15.39 25.70
C ARG A 507 13.65 16.92 25.56
N PRO A 508 13.18 17.49 24.42
CA PRO A 508 13.17 18.94 24.21
C PRO A 508 12.30 19.68 25.23
N VAL A 509 12.79 20.79 25.76
CA VAL A 509 12.04 21.64 26.72
C VAL A 509 10.83 22.33 26.09
N THR A 510 10.79 22.46 24.77
CA THR A 510 9.68 23.02 24.00
C THR A 510 8.39 22.20 24.07
N GLY A 511 8.44 21.00 24.66
CA GLY A 511 7.30 20.06 24.74
C GLY A 511 7.00 19.38 23.41
N GLY A 512 5.77 18.87 23.28
CA GLY A 512 5.33 18.11 22.09
C GLY A 512 5.86 16.68 22.06
N LYS A 513 5.73 16.03 20.90
CA LYS A 513 6.25 14.67 20.67
C LYS A 513 7.72 14.71 20.29
N PHE A 514 8.48 13.74 20.79
CA PHE A 514 9.91 13.64 20.56
C PHE A 514 10.22 12.38 19.76
N VAL A 515 10.81 12.56 18.58
CA VAL A 515 11.19 11.52 17.63
C VAL A 515 12.70 11.50 17.46
N THR A 516 13.30 10.31 17.38
CA THR A 516 14.70 10.17 17.00
C THR A 516 14.82 9.36 15.70
N ILE A 517 15.71 9.76 14.81
CA ILE A 517 16.16 8.92 13.69
C ILE A 517 17.50 8.35 14.07
N GLN A 518 17.59 7.02 14.22
CA GLN A 518 18.85 6.42 14.66
C GLN A 518 19.08 5.05 14.01
N PRO A 519 19.97 4.95 13.01
CA PRO A 519 20.37 3.67 12.44
C PRO A 519 21.21 2.86 13.43
N TRP A 520 21.23 1.53 13.25
CA TRP A 520 22.07 0.61 14.00
C TRP A 520 22.48 -0.56 13.11
N GLU A 521 23.72 -0.99 13.22
CA GLU A 521 24.29 -2.00 12.32
C GLU A 521 24.56 -3.35 12.98
N PHE A 522 24.37 -3.46 14.28
CA PHE A 522 24.67 -4.64 15.08
C PHE A 522 23.37 -5.30 15.58
N GLY A 523 23.46 -6.52 16.09
CA GLY A 523 22.29 -7.31 16.46
C GLY A 523 21.50 -6.79 17.68
N PHE A 524 22.18 -6.17 18.65
CA PHE A 524 21.56 -5.62 19.85
C PHE A 524 22.04 -4.20 20.10
N LEU A 525 21.16 -3.39 20.75
CA LEU A 525 21.45 -2.01 21.10
C LEU A 525 22.34 -1.91 22.34
N PRO A 526 23.07 -0.79 22.52
CA PRO A 526 23.67 -0.42 23.78
C PRO A 526 22.61 -0.25 24.89
N GLU A 527 22.92 -0.67 26.11
CA GLU A 527 22.02 -0.50 27.29
C GLU A 527 21.64 0.96 27.51
N SER A 528 22.58 1.88 27.30
CA SER A 528 22.38 3.33 27.40
C SER A 528 21.32 3.84 26.41
N TRP A 529 21.25 3.25 25.20
CA TRP A 529 20.25 3.62 24.19
C TRP A 529 18.87 3.13 24.55
N VAL A 530 18.73 1.88 25.00
CA VAL A 530 17.42 1.32 25.40
C VAL A 530 16.83 2.16 26.53
N LYS A 531 17.65 2.54 27.52
CA LYS A 531 17.23 3.44 28.60
C LYS A 531 16.89 4.85 28.10
N GLY A 532 17.68 5.38 27.15
CA GLY A 532 17.43 6.69 26.55
C GLY A 532 16.12 6.73 25.75
N LEU A 533 15.78 5.64 25.05
CA LEU A 533 14.56 5.49 24.27
C LEU A 533 13.27 5.52 25.11
N GLU A 534 13.35 5.36 26.45
CA GLU A 534 12.19 5.59 27.32
C GLU A 534 11.68 7.03 27.24
N GLN A 535 12.57 8.00 26.98
CA GLN A 535 12.25 9.44 26.85
C GLN A 535 11.68 9.81 25.47
N VAL A 536 11.71 8.91 24.49
CA VAL A 536 11.35 9.15 23.11
C VAL A 536 9.93 8.65 22.85
N ASP A 537 9.13 9.37 22.10
CA ASP A 537 7.78 8.91 21.71
C ASP A 537 7.86 7.92 20.54
N GLU A 538 8.74 8.18 19.55
CA GLU A 538 9.02 7.27 18.43
C GLU A 538 10.49 7.25 18.07
N ALA A 539 10.99 6.07 17.70
CA ALA A 539 12.29 5.87 17.08
C ALA A 539 12.08 5.49 15.60
N TRP A 540 12.55 6.34 14.69
CA TRP A 540 12.52 6.05 13.28
C TRP A 540 13.81 5.38 12.85
N VAL A 541 13.68 4.23 12.21
CA VAL A 541 14.80 3.38 11.81
C VAL A 541 14.74 3.11 10.31
N PRO A 542 15.90 2.96 9.61
CA PRO A 542 15.90 2.94 8.15
C PRO A 542 15.48 1.60 7.52
N SER A 543 15.40 0.50 8.29
CA SER A 543 15.08 -0.82 7.75
C SER A 543 14.37 -1.72 8.76
N SER A 544 13.69 -2.74 8.26
CA SER A 544 13.06 -3.78 9.07
C SER A 544 14.08 -4.57 9.90
N TYR A 545 15.31 -4.73 9.41
CA TYR A 545 16.41 -5.32 10.14
C TYR A 545 16.74 -4.52 11.41
N VAL A 546 16.87 -3.19 11.28
CA VAL A 546 17.15 -2.32 12.44
C VAL A 546 15.98 -2.33 13.41
N LYS A 547 14.73 -2.31 12.90
CA LYS A 547 13.53 -2.45 13.76
C LYS A 547 13.60 -3.73 14.59
N SER A 548 13.93 -4.86 13.97
CA SER A 548 14.07 -6.14 14.68
C SER A 548 15.16 -6.11 15.76
N ALA A 549 16.27 -5.40 15.51
CA ALA A 549 17.35 -5.22 16.50
C ALA A 549 16.86 -4.39 17.72
N TYR A 550 16.06 -3.35 17.49
CA TYR A 550 15.43 -2.56 18.54
C TYR A 550 14.47 -3.40 19.39
N GLU A 551 13.57 -4.13 18.74
CA GLU A 551 12.59 -5.00 19.39
C GLU A 551 13.27 -6.12 20.20
N ALA A 552 14.29 -6.76 19.63
CA ALA A 552 15.08 -7.78 20.31
C ALA A 552 15.86 -7.23 21.52
N SER A 553 16.14 -5.92 21.55
CA SER A 553 16.76 -5.23 22.67
C SER A 553 15.75 -4.77 23.75
N GLY A 554 14.46 -5.08 23.58
CA GLY A 554 13.42 -4.75 24.55
C GLY A 554 12.71 -3.42 24.31
N VAL A 555 12.96 -2.73 23.19
CA VAL A 555 12.19 -1.52 22.82
C VAL A 555 10.81 -1.94 22.34
N PRO A 556 9.71 -1.33 22.84
CA PRO A 556 8.36 -1.66 22.39
C PRO A 556 8.17 -1.47 20.88
N ALA A 557 7.56 -2.44 20.21
CA ALA A 557 7.40 -2.49 18.76
C ALA A 557 6.60 -1.30 18.19
N ASP A 558 5.67 -0.76 18.95
CA ASP A 558 4.84 0.40 18.61
C ASP A 558 5.60 1.73 18.65
N LYS A 559 6.74 1.77 19.33
CA LYS A 559 7.68 2.92 19.34
C LYS A 559 8.60 2.94 18.13
N VAL A 560 8.80 1.82 17.43
CA VAL A 560 9.79 1.72 16.36
C VAL A 560 9.12 1.73 14.99
N VAL A 561 9.37 2.78 14.23
CA VAL A 561 8.78 3.01 12.90
C VAL A 561 9.84 2.92 11.83
N VAL A 562 9.59 2.15 10.77
CA VAL A 562 10.53 2.05 9.63
C VAL A 562 10.28 3.21 8.68
N ILE A 563 11.25 4.14 8.63
CA ILE A 563 11.34 5.23 7.65
C ILE A 563 12.58 4.95 6.78
N PRO A 564 12.42 4.38 5.59
CA PRO A 564 13.56 4.02 4.76
C PRO A 564 14.29 5.24 4.23
N ASN A 565 15.56 5.07 3.91
CA ASN A 565 16.27 6.04 3.08
C ASN A 565 15.83 5.88 1.61
N GLY A 566 16.16 6.84 0.77
CA GLY A 566 15.77 6.86 -0.64
C GLY A 566 16.92 7.22 -1.58
N ILE A 567 16.61 7.23 -2.85
CA ILE A 567 17.46 7.78 -3.91
C ILE A 567 16.81 9.02 -4.54
N ASP A 568 17.63 9.85 -5.16
CA ASP A 568 17.17 10.90 -6.08
C ASP A 568 17.03 10.29 -7.48
N GLU A 569 15.81 9.94 -7.85
CA GLU A 569 15.49 9.27 -9.10
C GLU A 569 15.82 10.11 -10.36
N THR A 570 16.05 11.40 -10.17
CA THR A 570 16.44 12.31 -11.27
C THR A 570 17.96 12.30 -11.52
N LYS A 571 18.72 11.80 -10.56
CA LYS A 571 20.18 11.76 -10.62
C LYS A 571 20.74 10.36 -10.83
N PHE A 572 20.24 9.38 -10.08
CA PHE A 572 20.68 7.99 -10.17
C PHE A 572 19.86 7.23 -11.22
N TYR A 573 20.37 7.07 -12.42
CA TYR A 573 19.70 6.35 -13.52
C TYR A 573 20.75 5.67 -14.43
N PRO A 574 20.37 4.60 -15.18
CA PRO A 574 21.32 3.77 -15.92
C PRO A 574 22.11 4.48 -17.03
N GLU A 575 21.52 5.51 -17.63
CA GLU A 575 22.13 6.27 -18.74
C GLU A 575 22.97 7.46 -18.28
N ALA A 576 23.19 7.62 -16.97
CA ALA A 576 24.06 8.71 -16.46
C ALA A 576 25.47 8.58 -17.01
N PRO A 577 26.14 9.71 -17.34
CA PRO A 577 27.48 9.70 -17.95
C PRO A 577 28.50 8.95 -17.07
N PRO A 578 29.20 7.93 -17.60
CA PRO A 578 30.15 7.17 -16.81
C PRO A 578 31.42 7.96 -16.48
N LEU A 579 31.93 7.78 -15.28
CA LEU A 579 33.21 8.34 -14.84
C LEU A 579 34.36 7.64 -15.59
N PRO A 580 35.30 8.40 -16.21
CA PRO A 580 36.48 7.77 -16.79
C PRO A 580 37.37 7.11 -15.74
N LEU A 581 37.57 5.80 -15.83
CA LEU A 581 38.39 5.02 -14.92
C LEU A 581 39.75 4.69 -15.52
N LYS A 582 40.81 4.73 -14.69
CA LYS A 582 42.20 4.42 -15.10
C LYS A 582 42.44 2.89 -15.16
N THR A 583 41.66 2.19 -16.00
CA THR A 583 41.81 0.77 -16.28
C THR A 583 41.46 0.45 -17.71
N ASN A 584 42.13 -0.51 -18.32
CA ASN A 584 41.83 -1.02 -19.66
C ASN A 584 40.99 -2.30 -19.62
N LYS A 585 40.67 -2.82 -18.45
CA LYS A 585 39.88 -4.01 -18.26
C LYS A 585 38.40 -3.76 -18.63
N ARG A 586 37.82 -4.70 -19.37
CA ARG A 586 36.42 -4.54 -19.86
C ARG A 586 35.38 -4.68 -18.78
N PHE A 587 35.55 -5.62 -17.86
CA PHE A 587 34.59 -5.86 -16.79
C PHE A 587 35.09 -5.27 -15.44
N LYS A 588 34.19 -4.58 -14.72
CA LYS A 588 34.55 -3.88 -13.48
C LYS A 588 33.58 -4.23 -12.37
N PHE A 589 34.08 -4.96 -11.35
CA PHE A 589 33.36 -5.03 -10.08
C PHE A 589 33.58 -3.74 -9.31
N LEU A 590 32.60 -3.30 -8.55
CA LEU A 590 32.65 -2.08 -7.74
C LEU A 590 32.40 -2.40 -6.26
N PHE A 591 33.17 -1.79 -5.38
CA PHE A 591 32.90 -1.70 -3.95
C PHE A 591 32.86 -0.22 -3.55
N VAL A 592 31.81 0.18 -2.79
CA VAL A 592 31.63 1.55 -2.29
C VAL A 592 31.44 1.52 -0.78
N GLY A 593 32.30 2.23 -0.04
CA GLY A 593 32.21 2.32 1.42
C GLY A 593 33.58 2.31 2.09
N GLY A 594 33.64 2.61 3.37
CA GLY A 594 34.88 2.44 4.13
C GLY A 594 35.37 1.01 4.05
N THR A 595 36.67 0.82 3.74
CA THR A 595 37.28 -0.51 3.64
C THR A 595 37.55 -1.11 5.02
N ILE A 596 36.48 -1.30 5.81
CA ILE A 596 36.54 -1.82 7.19
C ILE A 596 35.87 -3.21 7.28
N GLY A 597 36.20 -3.95 8.36
CA GLY A 597 35.71 -5.32 8.56
C GLY A 597 34.18 -5.44 8.55
N ARG A 598 33.45 -4.48 9.15
CA ARG A 598 31.98 -4.47 9.18
C ARG A 598 31.35 -4.40 7.76
N LYS A 599 32.00 -3.70 6.85
CA LYS A 599 31.57 -3.59 5.45
C LYS A 599 32.03 -4.78 4.56
N GLY A 600 32.76 -5.75 5.13
CA GLY A 600 33.15 -6.98 4.43
C GLY A 600 34.22 -6.80 3.37
N ALA A 601 35.00 -5.69 3.41
CA ALA A 601 36.06 -5.44 2.45
C ALA A 601 37.15 -6.54 2.47
N ASP A 602 37.46 -7.09 3.64
CA ASP A 602 38.40 -8.24 3.82
C ASP A 602 37.87 -9.50 3.11
N VAL A 603 36.58 -9.78 3.23
CA VAL A 603 35.92 -10.93 2.58
C VAL A 603 35.99 -10.78 1.07
N LEU A 604 35.68 -9.57 0.55
CA LEU A 604 35.74 -9.28 -0.88
C LEU A 604 37.15 -9.40 -1.44
N LEU A 605 38.13 -8.75 -0.82
CA LEU A 605 39.50 -8.76 -1.27
C LEU A 605 40.07 -10.19 -1.36
N ASN A 606 39.83 -10.99 -0.32
CA ASN A 606 40.25 -12.38 -0.31
C ASN A 606 39.50 -13.25 -1.34
N ALA A 607 38.20 -13.08 -1.48
CA ALA A 607 37.38 -13.82 -2.46
C ALA A 607 37.81 -13.45 -3.90
N PHE A 608 38.04 -12.19 -4.18
CA PHE A 608 38.46 -11.68 -5.48
C PHE A 608 39.83 -12.22 -5.88
N ALA A 609 40.81 -12.08 -5.01
CA ALA A 609 42.17 -12.56 -5.24
C ALA A 609 42.29 -14.09 -5.39
N GLN A 610 41.38 -14.87 -4.78
CA GLN A 610 41.32 -16.32 -4.96
C GLN A 610 40.47 -16.78 -6.16
N THR A 611 39.67 -15.90 -6.72
CA THR A 611 38.75 -16.25 -7.82
C THR A 611 39.32 -15.88 -9.19
N PHE A 612 40.11 -14.82 -9.26
CA PHE A 612 40.61 -14.24 -10.49
C PHE A 612 42.15 -14.05 -10.46
N SER A 613 42.71 -13.80 -11.63
CA SER A 613 44.14 -13.56 -11.87
C SER A 613 44.35 -12.35 -12.80
N GLU A 614 45.57 -11.96 -13.09
CA GLU A 614 45.93 -10.90 -14.05
C GLU A 614 45.48 -11.22 -15.50
N GLU A 615 45.27 -12.51 -15.84
CA GLU A 615 44.82 -12.97 -17.15
C GLU A 615 43.33 -12.70 -17.38
N ASP A 616 42.54 -12.59 -16.33
CA ASP A 616 41.13 -12.29 -16.43
C ASP A 616 40.93 -10.79 -16.86
N ASP A 617 40.06 -10.53 -17.83
CA ASP A 617 39.80 -9.19 -18.35
C ASP A 617 38.81 -8.44 -17.45
N LEU A 618 39.19 -8.26 -16.18
CA LEU A 618 38.40 -7.61 -15.16
C LEU A 618 39.25 -6.83 -14.15
N CYS A 619 38.60 -5.86 -13.50
CA CYS A 619 39.17 -5.02 -12.45
C CYS A 619 38.19 -4.94 -11.26
N LEU A 620 38.71 -4.88 -10.04
CA LEU A 620 37.97 -4.49 -8.84
C LEU A 620 38.20 -3.01 -8.57
N VAL A 621 37.17 -2.19 -8.74
CA VAL A 621 37.17 -0.77 -8.40
C VAL A 621 36.70 -0.61 -6.94
N ILE A 622 37.53 0.01 -6.10
CA ILE A 622 37.24 0.26 -4.70
C ILE A 622 37.18 1.77 -4.48
N LYS A 623 35.97 2.28 -4.16
CA LYS A 623 35.79 3.65 -3.68
C LYS A 623 35.78 3.63 -2.16
N ASP A 624 36.84 4.06 -1.56
CA ASP A 624 37.00 4.12 -0.10
C ASP A 624 36.55 5.46 0.47
N PHE A 625 35.94 5.41 1.65
CA PHE A 625 35.44 6.58 2.38
C PHE A 625 35.98 6.59 3.82
N GLY A 626 36.19 7.78 4.35
CA GLY A 626 36.40 8.01 5.75
C GLY A 626 37.81 7.64 6.25
N GLY A 627 38.74 7.21 5.38
CA GLY A 627 40.10 6.88 5.76
C GLY A 627 40.89 8.05 6.34
N LYS A 628 40.50 9.27 6.00
CA LYS A 628 41.11 10.51 6.56
C LYS A 628 40.28 11.12 7.71
N SER A 629 39.14 10.51 8.07
CA SER A 629 38.18 11.01 9.07
C SER A 629 37.69 9.90 10.03
N PHE A 630 36.45 9.42 9.90
CA PHE A 630 35.83 8.48 10.84
C PHE A 630 36.55 7.11 10.97
N TYR A 631 37.18 6.64 9.89
CA TYR A 631 37.85 5.32 9.84
C TYR A 631 39.37 5.44 9.78
N ASN A 632 39.92 6.56 10.26
CA ASN A 632 41.36 6.76 10.28
C ASN A 632 42.09 5.62 11.03
N GLY A 633 43.01 4.98 10.36
CA GLY A 633 43.76 3.81 10.89
C GLY A 633 42.99 2.48 10.89
N GLN A 634 41.75 2.44 10.44
CA GLN A 634 40.91 1.22 10.38
C GLN A 634 40.71 0.66 8.96
N THR A 635 41.11 1.42 7.93
CA THR A 635 40.94 1.02 6.53
C THR A 635 41.95 0.00 6.08
N MET A 636 41.61 -0.79 5.05
CA MET A 636 42.49 -1.83 4.48
C MET A 636 43.40 -1.32 3.36
N LYS A 637 43.73 -0.03 3.34
CA LYS A 637 44.59 0.56 2.31
C LYS A 637 45.91 -0.19 2.12
N GLN A 638 46.56 -0.55 3.21
CA GLN A 638 47.83 -1.30 3.17
C GLN A 638 47.61 -2.71 2.57
N THR A 639 46.58 -3.41 2.99
CA THR A 639 46.24 -4.76 2.45
C THR A 639 45.97 -4.71 0.96
N ILE A 640 45.26 -3.66 0.48
CA ILE A 640 45.00 -3.46 -0.96
C ILE A 640 46.30 -3.26 -1.72
N GLN A 641 47.27 -2.43 -1.20
CA GLN A 641 48.56 -2.21 -1.82
C GLN A 641 49.43 -3.48 -1.85
N GLU A 642 49.39 -4.28 -0.79
CA GLU A 642 50.05 -5.58 -0.75
C GLU A 642 49.48 -6.54 -1.80
N LEU A 643 48.16 -6.61 -1.96
CA LEU A 643 47.50 -7.43 -2.98
C LEU A 643 47.86 -6.97 -4.40
N GLN A 644 47.85 -5.66 -4.66
CA GLN A 644 48.26 -5.09 -5.96
C GLN A 644 49.72 -5.43 -6.33
N SER A 645 50.56 -5.65 -5.34
CA SER A 645 51.98 -5.95 -5.53
C SER A 645 52.28 -7.44 -5.75
N ARG A 646 51.31 -8.33 -5.59
CA ARG A 646 51.50 -9.79 -5.75
C ARG A 646 51.65 -10.18 -7.22
N PRO A 647 52.57 -11.11 -7.57
CA PRO A 647 52.61 -11.68 -8.88
C PRO A 647 51.27 -12.34 -9.29
N ASN A 648 50.87 -12.19 -10.51
CA ASN A 648 49.60 -12.71 -11.09
C ASN A 648 48.33 -12.23 -10.36
N ALA A 649 48.39 -11.14 -9.59
CA ALA A 649 47.21 -10.58 -8.92
C ALA A 649 46.21 -10.01 -9.95
N PRO A 650 44.90 -10.17 -9.76
CA PRO A 650 43.88 -9.48 -10.55
C PRO A 650 43.97 -7.96 -10.30
N GLU A 651 43.60 -7.17 -11.32
CA GLU A 651 43.70 -5.71 -11.23
C GLU A 651 42.74 -5.15 -10.17
N ILE A 652 43.24 -4.26 -9.31
CA ILE A 652 42.50 -3.48 -8.32
C ILE A 652 42.76 -2.00 -8.54
N LEU A 653 41.73 -1.22 -8.79
CA LEU A 653 41.76 0.24 -8.85
C LEU A 653 41.24 0.82 -7.53
N TYR A 654 42.11 1.47 -6.76
CA TYR A 654 41.75 2.06 -5.47
C TYR A 654 41.57 3.57 -5.58
N LEU A 655 40.41 4.09 -5.15
CA LEU A 655 40.03 5.48 -5.21
C LEU A 655 39.73 5.98 -3.78
N ASP A 656 40.59 6.83 -3.22
CA ASP A 656 40.45 7.45 -1.89
C ASP A 656 40.26 8.98 -1.94
N ASP A 657 40.16 9.54 -3.13
CA ASP A 657 39.83 10.97 -3.33
C ASP A 657 38.33 11.24 -3.13
N GLU A 658 38.01 12.46 -2.71
CA GLU A 658 36.62 12.90 -2.66
C GLU A 658 36.06 13.05 -4.10
N LEU A 659 34.89 12.50 -4.33
CA LEU A 659 34.16 12.60 -5.58
C LEU A 659 32.94 13.51 -5.39
N SER A 660 32.61 14.30 -6.38
CA SER A 660 31.34 15.04 -6.44
C SER A 660 30.13 14.07 -6.54
N SER A 661 28.94 14.57 -6.34
CA SER A 661 27.72 13.77 -6.50
C SER A 661 27.60 13.19 -7.92
N GLU A 662 27.92 13.98 -8.94
CA GLU A 662 27.91 13.59 -10.36
C GLU A 662 28.97 12.53 -10.65
N GLU A 663 30.18 12.70 -10.10
CA GLU A 663 31.24 11.70 -10.24
C GLU A 663 30.92 10.40 -9.53
N MET A 664 30.22 10.45 -8.37
CA MET A 664 29.75 9.24 -7.69
C MET A 664 28.72 8.47 -8.52
N ILE A 665 27.77 9.18 -9.13
CA ILE A 665 26.79 8.57 -10.05
C ILE A 665 27.51 7.97 -11.25
N GLY A 666 28.44 8.72 -11.86
CA GLY A 666 29.25 8.26 -12.97
C GLY A 666 30.14 7.06 -12.61
N LEU A 667 30.55 6.89 -11.36
CA LEU A 667 31.28 5.72 -10.88
C LEU A 667 30.43 4.46 -10.93
N TYR A 668 29.14 4.55 -10.50
CA TYR A 668 28.22 3.41 -10.61
C TYR A 668 28.03 3.01 -12.07
N THR A 669 27.75 3.96 -12.96
CA THR A 669 27.49 3.65 -14.38
C THR A 669 28.75 3.26 -15.16
N ALA A 670 29.95 3.53 -14.64
CA ALA A 670 31.21 3.09 -15.23
C ALA A 670 31.59 1.64 -14.90
N CYS A 671 30.86 0.99 -14.00
CA CYS A 671 31.13 -0.37 -13.54
C CYS A 671 30.02 -1.34 -13.96
N ASP A 672 30.28 -2.65 -13.84
CA ASP A 672 29.39 -3.70 -14.34
C ASP A 672 28.65 -4.47 -13.24
N CYS A 673 29.13 -4.43 -11.98
CA CYS A 673 28.47 -5.08 -10.84
C CYS A 673 28.96 -4.50 -9.52
N LEU A 674 28.03 -4.11 -8.63
CA LEU A 674 28.39 -3.79 -7.24
C LEU A 674 28.53 -5.08 -6.42
N VAL A 675 29.56 -5.11 -5.55
CA VAL A 675 29.77 -6.20 -4.59
C VAL A 675 29.89 -5.61 -3.19
N HIS A 676 28.89 -5.89 -2.34
CA HIS A 676 28.77 -5.34 -1.00
C HIS A 676 28.50 -6.42 0.06
N PRO A 677 29.52 -7.24 0.39
CA PRO A 677 29.36 -8.38 1.30
C PRO A 677 29.50 -7.95 2.77
N TYR A 678 28.66 -7.01 3.18
CA TYR A 678 28.70 -6.43 4.52
C TYR A 678 28.36 -7.44 5.62
N ARG A 679 28.92 -7.21 6.82
CA ARG A 679 28.52 -7.91 8.05
C ARG A 679 27.43 -7.17 8.82
N GLY A 680 27.37 -5.85 8.68
CA GLY A 680 26.37 -5.01 9.32
C GLY A 680 26.16 -3.70 8.57
N GLU A 681 24.91 -3.41 8.27
CA GLU A 681 24.41 -2.17 7.67
C GLU A 681 23.12 -1.75 8.34
N GLY A 682 22.89 -0.44 8.48
CA GLY A 682 21.61 0.09 8.91
C GLY A 682 20.58 0.15 7.77
N PHE A 683 21.07 0.36 6.52
CA PHE A 683 20.22 0.40 5.33
C PHE A 683 20.95 -0.13 4.08
N GLY A 684 22.13 0.39 3.77
CA GLY A 684 22.89 0.02 2.58
C GLY A 684 22.67 0.94 1.37
N LEU A 685 22.72 2.26 1.57
CA LEU A 685 22.57 3.24 0.47
C LEU A 685 23.37 2.92 -0.79
N PRO A 686 24.66 2.50 -0.74
CA PRO A 686 25.42 2.16 -1.93
C PRO A 686 24.81 1.02 -2.75
N VAL A 687 24.10 0.09 -2.10
CA VAL A 687 23.38 -1.00 -2.77
C VAL A 687 22.18 -0.44 -3.53
N LEU A 688 21.38 0.43 -2.90
CA LEU A 688 20.22 1.05 -3.53
C LEU A 688 20.62 1.98 -4.68
N GLU A 689 21.68 2.79 -4.50
CA GLU A 689 22.23 3.68 -5.53
C GLU A 689 22.73 2.90 -6.75
N ALA A 690 23.41 1.79 -6.54
CA ALA A 690 23.85 0.90 -7.61
C ALA A 690 22.66 0.28 -8.36
N MET A 691 21.67 -0.20 -7.62
CA MET A 691 20.42 -0.70 -8.23
C MET A 691 19.75 0.37 -9.08
N ALA A 692 19.63 1.60 -8.58
CA ALA A 692 19.04 2.70 -9.33
C ALA A 692 19.79 3.02 -10.63
N CYS A 693 21.13 2.92 -10.62
CA CYS A 693 21.96 3.06 -11.81
C CYS A 693 21.96 1.82 -12.74
N GLY A 694 21.13 0.82 -12.46
CA GLY A 694 21.01 -0.37 -13.30
C GLY A 694 22.13 -1.40 -13.12
N LEU A 695 22.96 -1.28 -12.08
CA LEU A 695 24.00 -2.28 -11.80
C LEU A 695 23.39 -3.52 -11.15
N PRO A 696 23.74 -4.72 -11.61
CA PRO A 696 23.53 -5.93 -10.84
C PRO A 696 24.31 -5.84 -9.51
N VAL A 697 23.71 -6.34 -8.44
CA VAL A 697 24.30 -6.25 -7.09
C VAL A 697 24.49 -7.63 -6.50
N ILE A 698 25.67 -7.84 -5.90
CA ILE A 698 25.96 -8.98 -5.02
C ILE A 698 26.04 -8.41 -3.59
N CYS A 699 25.12 -8.77 -2.70
CA CYS A 699 25.09 -8.26 -1.32
C CYS A 699 24.75 -9.35 -0.30
N THR A 700 25.05 -9.09 0.98
CA THR A 700 24.70 -10.03 2.07
C THR A 700 23.20 -10.15 2.21
N GLY A 701 22.67 -11.38 2.28
CA GLY A 701 21.29 -11.66 2.61
C GLY A 701 21.09 -11.83 4.12
N GLY A 702 19.88 -11.59 4.63
CA GLY A 702 19.54 -11.64 6.06
C GLY A 702 19.78 -10.34 6.81
N GLY A 703 20.09 -9.23 6.12
CA GLY A 703 20.40 -7.93 6.70
C GLY A 703 19.51 -6.78 6.23
N ALA A 704 19.99 -5.56 6.45
CA ALA A 704 19.22 -4.33 6.20
C ALA A 704 18.82 -4.11 4.73
N THR A 705 19.56 -4.67 3.77
CA THR A 705 19.24 -4.55 2.34
C THR A 705 18.10 -5.46 1.89
N ASP A 706 17.63 -6.39 2.73
CA ASP A 706 16.59 -7.35 2.38
C ASP A 706 15.24 -6.68 2.08
N ASP A 707 15.03 -5.48 2.63
CA ASP A 707 13.81 -4.72 2.39
C ASP A 707 13.63 -4.34 0.89
N PHE A 708 14.74 -4.17 0.14
CA PHE A 708 14.71 -3.74 -1.25
C PHE A 708 15.53 -4.62 -2.22
N ALA A 709 16.60 -5.27 -1.76
CA ALA A 709 17.46 -6.13 -2.56
C ALA A 709 17.10 -7.61 -2.39
N THR A 710 15.89 -7.99 -2.82
CA THR A 710 15.41 -9.37 -2.78
C THR A 710 16.05 -10.24 -3.86
N ASP A 711 15.85 -11.57 -3.83
CA ASP A 711 16.36 -12.50 -4.86
C ASP A 711 15.84 -12.19 -6.28
N ALA A 712 14.77 -11.41 -6.40
CA ALA A 712 14.25 -10.93 -7.68
C ALA A 712 15.09 -9.80 -8.30
N PHE A 713 15.90 -9.10 -7.49
CA PHE A 713 16.60 -7.86 -7.86
C PHE A 713 18.10 -7.87 -7.54
N ALA A 714 18.58 -8.86 -6.77
CA ALA A 714 19.99 -8.94 -6.35
C ALA A 714 20.46 -10.39 -6.18
N TYR A 715 21.77 -10.60 -6.29
CA TYR A 715 22.44 -11.86 -5.95
C TYR A 715 22.77 -11.87 -4.47
N ARG A 716 21.86 -12.36 -3.64
CA ARG A 716 22.03 -12.39 -2.19
C ARG A 716 22.98 -13.51 -1.79
N LEU A 717 23.94 -13.17 -0.94
CA LEU A 717 24.88 -14.12 -0.36
C LEU A 717 24.22 -14.79 0.85
N LYS A 718 24.41 -16.09 0.97
CA LYS A 718 24.10 -16.78 2.23
C LYS A 718 24.95 -16.18 3.34
N SER A 719 24.38 -16.00 4.51
CA SER A 719 25.08 -15.48 5.68
C SER A 719 24.67 -16.25 6.94
N GLU A 720 25.54 -16.20 7.94
CA GLU A 720 25.30 -16.77 9.26
C GLU A 720 25.61 -15.71 10.31
N ALA A 721 24.79 -15.63 11.36
CA ALA A 721 25.08 -14.72 12.46
C ALA A 721 26.28 -15.25 13.25
N PHE A 722 27.21 -14.37 13.61
CA PHE A 722 28.31 -14.67 14.52
C PHE A 722 28.39 -13.63 15.65
N GLU A 723 28.64 -14.08 16.86
CA GLU A 723 28.83 -13.23 18.02
C GLU A 723 30.22 -12.64 18.05
N PHE A 724 30.36 -11.34 18.41
CA PHE A 724 31.63 -10.65 18.47
C PHE A 724 31.98 -10.11 19.88
N GLY A 725 31.06 -10.20 20.83
CA GLY A 725 31.25 -9.70 22.19
C GLY A 725 30.04 -8.88 22.69
N ASP A 726 30.18 -8.33 23.89
CA ASP A 726 29.12 -7.63 24.62
C ASP A 726 29.21 -6.09 24.60
N GLN A 727 30.10 -5.54 23.75
CA GLN A 727 30.36 -4.10 23.66
C GLN A 727 30.57 -3.63 22.22
N VAL A 728 30.17 -2.39 21.95
CA VAL A 728 30.46 -1.64 20.73
C VAL A 728 31.02 -0.26 21.13
N ASN A 729 32.23 0.08 20.69
CA ASN A 729 32.92 1.34 21.02
C ASN A 729 33.01 1.62 22.53
N GLY A 730 33.09 0.58 23.34
CA GLY A 730 33.16 0.69 24.80
C GLY A 730 31.79 0.81 25.50
N GLU A 731 30.70 0.85 24.77
CA GLU A 731 29.35 0.82 25.28
C GLU A 731 28.86 -0.62 25.42
N PRO A 732 28.37 -1.05 26.60
CA PRO A 732 27.83 -2.39 26.81
C PRO A 732 26.52 -2.56 26.04
N LEU A 733 26.35 -3.73 25.41
CA LEU A 733 25.14 -4.13 24.72
C LEU A 733 24.19 -4.86 25.67
N VAL A 734 22.89 -4.85 25.36
CA VAL A 734 21.85 -5.56 26.15
C VAL A 734 22.10 -7.06 26.19
N HIS A 735 22.65 -7.64 25.14
CA HIS A 735 23.02 -9.04 24.98
C HIS A 735 24.31 -9.15 24.16
N GLN A 736 24.80 -10.38 23.94
CA GLN A 736 25.95 -10.63 23.08
C GLN A 736 25.71 -10.08 21.67
N GLY A 737 26.51 -9.12 21.26
CA GLY A 737 26.43 -8.51 19.93
C GLY A 737 26.77 -9.52 18.83
N TRP A 738 26.05 -9.43 17.75
CA TRP A 738 26.25 -10.27 16.58
C TRP A 738 26.23 -9.48 15.27
N LEU A 739 26.92 -10.02 14.29
CA LEU A 739 26.96 -9.53 12.92
C LEU A 739 26.71 -10.72 11.97
N LEU A 740 26.46 -10.43 10.70
CA LEU A 740 26.32 -11.45 9.66
C LEU A 740 27.69 -11.75 9.03
N GLU A 741 28.12 -13.02 9.00
CA GLU A 741 29.26 -13.43 8.19
C GLU A 741 28.77 -13.91 6.82
N PRO A 742 29.04 -13.19 5.73
CA PRO A 742 28.66 -13.62 4.39
C PRO A 742 29.49 -14.82 3.95
N SER A 743 28.85 -15.79 3.32
CA SER A 743 29.50 -17.02 2.86
C SER A 743 30.58 -16.73 1.82
N PHE A 744 31.82 -16.92 2.23
CA PHE A 744 32.99 -16.77 1.36
C PHE A 744 32.94 -17.66 0.11
N SER A 745 32.50 -18.90 0.25
CA SER A 745 32.36 -19.83 -0.87
C SER A 745 31.25 -19.42 -1.85
N ASP A 746 30.16 -18.86 -1.35
CA ASP A 746 29.07 -18.36 -2.17
C ASP A 746 29.49 -17.08 -2.90
N LEU A 747 30.18 -16.16 -2.22
CA LEU A 747 30.74 -14.96 -2.85
C LEU A 747 31.65 -15.32 -4.05
N LYS A 748 32.58 -16.26 -3.89
CA LYS A 748 33.44 -16.71 -4.98
C LYS A 748 32.64 -17.27 -6.16
N LYS A 749 31.58 -18.04 -5.89
CA LYS A 749 30.68 -18.58 -6.93
C LYS A 749 29.95 -17.46 -7.66
N ARG A 750 29.40 -16.49 -6.91
CA ARG A 750 28.64 -15.37 -7.48
C ARG A 750 29.53 -14.45 -8.32
N LEU A 751 30.76 -14.14 -7.84
CA LEU A 751 31.72 -13.36 -8.63
C LEU A 751 32.04 -14.04 -9.98
N ARG A 752 32.36 -15.33 -9.97
CA ARG A 752 32.65 -16.06 -11.22
C ARG A 752 31.42 -16.19 -12.10
N TRP A 753 30.25 -16.39 -11.49
CA TRP A 753 29.00 -16.53 -12.24
C TRP A 753 28.62 -15.22 -12.96
N VAL A 754 28.63 -14.08 -12.25
CA VAL A 754 28.30 -12.77 -12.82
C VAL A 754 29.27 -12.40 -13.94
N PHE A 755 30.57 -12.64 -13.76
CA PHE A 755 31.57 -12.41 -14.82
C PHE A 755 31.32 -13.27 -16.07
N GLY A 756 30.88 -14.52 -15.91
CA GLY A 756 30.56 -15.44 -17.02
C GLY A 756 29.17 -15.21 -17.64
N HIS A 757 28.24 -14.50 -16.98
CA HIS A 757 26.84 -14.36 -17.42
C HIS A 757 26.42 -12.88 -17.43
N GLN A 758 27.25 -12.03 -18.06
CA GLN A 758 27.10 -10.55 -18.03
C GLN A 758 25.74 -10.06 -18.51
N ASP A 759 25.20 -10.66 -19.58
CA ASP A 759 23.90 -10.26 -20.14
C ASP A 759 22.74 -10.54 -19.18
N GLU A 760 22.78 -11.67 -18.46
CA GLU A 760 21.75 -12.02 -17.47
C GLU A 760 21.87 -11.12 -16.24
N ALA A 761 23.09 -10.88 -15.77
CA ALA A 761 23.34 -9.95 -14.68
C ALA A 761 22.86 -8.53 -15.01
N ARG A 762 23.13 -8.06 -16.24
CA ARG A 762 22.67 -6.75 -16.70
C ARG A 762 21.13 -6.66 -16.75
N ARG A 763 20.44 -7.71 -17.21
CA ARG A 763 18.97 -7.74 -17.18
C ARG A 763 18.43 -7.63 -15.75
N MET A 764 19.05 -8.33 -14.79
CA MET A 764 18.68 -8.21 -13.37
C MET A 764 18.92 -6.79 -12.85
N GLY A 765 20.06 -6.16 -13.18
CA GLY A 765 20.36 -4.78 -12.79
C GLY A 765 19.33 -3.77 -13.32
N LEU A 766 18.92 -3.89 -14.59
CA LEU A 766 17.89 -3.02 -15.16
C LEU A 766 16.51 -3.25 -14.50
N LYS A 767 16.16 -4.49 -14.17
CA LYS A 767 14.94 -4.79 -13.40
C LYS A 767 15.01 -4.19 -11.99
N ALA A 768 16.17 -4.27 -11.35
CA ALA A 768 16.41 -3.67 -10.04
C ALA A 768 16.32 -2.13 -10.07
N SER A 769 16.74 -1.50 -11.16
CA SER A 769 16.61 -0.05 -11.36
C SER A 769 15.15 0.39 -11.38
N GLY A 770 14.29 -0.29 -12.14
CA GLY A 770 12.86 -0.03 -12.12
C GLY A 770 12.28 -0.07 -10.70
N HIS A 771 12.56 -1.14 -9.95
CA HIS A 771 12.13 -1.29 -8.56
C HIS A 771 12.66 -0.19 -7.63
N ALA A 772 13.94 0.19 -7.77
CA ALA A 772 14.53 1.25 -6.95
C ALA A 772 13.87 2.61 -7.19
N HIS A 773 13.61 2.95 -8.45
CA HIS A 773 12.96 4.21 -8.83
C HIS A 773 11.50 4.29 -8.38
N GLU A 774 10.76 3.18 -8.51
CA GLU A 774 9.33 3.13 -8.17
C GLU A 774 9.08 3.18 -6.66
N CYS A 775 9.86 2.45 -5.87
CA CYS A 775 9.53 2.19 -4.47
C CYS A 775 10.44 2.89 -3.46
N TRP A 776 11.65 3.34 -3.85
CA TRP A 776 12.70 3.72 -2.91
C TRP A 776 13.27 5.11 -3.16
N SER A 777 12.41 6.07 -3.52
CA SER A 777 12.80 7.48 -3.65
C SER A 777 12.73 8.23 -2.32
N TRP A 778 13.46 9.35 -2.22
CA TRP A 778 13.31 10.27 -1.08
C TRP A 778 11.90 10.83 -0.94
N LYS A 779 11.17 10.96 -2.04
CA LYS A 779 9.76 11.38 -2.03
C LYS A 779 8.87 10.34 -1.35
N ALA A 780 9.12 9.05 -1.61
CA ALA A 780 8.39 7.95 -0.96
C ALA A 780 8.69 7.91 0.55
N ALA A 781 9.95 8.09 0.94
CA ALA A 781 10.35 8.17 2.34
C ALA A 781 9.71 9.39 3.05
N ALA A 782 9.79 10.58 2.42
CA ALA A 782 9.22 11.81 2.94
C ALA A 782 7.71 11.70 3.16
N LYS A 783 7.00 10.98 2.30
CA LYS A 783 5.57 10.75 2.48
C LYS A 783 5.23 9.98 3.76
N LYS A 784 6.03 8.97 4.10
CA LYS A 784 5.88 8.26 5.38
C LYS A 784 6.14 9.20 6.56
N VAL A 785 7.17 10.05 6.45
CA VAL A 785 7.50 11.06 7.47
C VAL A 785 6.35 12.05 7.65
N GLU A 786 5.79 12.58 6.58
CA GLU A 786 4.65 13.50 6.60
C GLU A 786 3.46 12.92 7.40
N ILE A 787 3.06 11.69 7.05
CA ILE A 787 1.97 10.99 7.76
C ILE A 787 2.26 10.89 9.26
N ARG A 788 3.49 10.53 9.62
CA ARG A 788 3.88 10.40 11.03
C ARG A 788 3.89 11.74 11.74
N LEU A 789 4.42 12.79 11.11
CA LEU A 789 4.45 14.13 11.69
C LEU A 789 3.03 14.68 11.95
N LYS A 790 2.12 14.53 10.99
CA LYS A 790 0.71 14.94 11.17
C LYS A 790 0.05 14.19 12.33
N TYR A 791 0.22 12.87 12.41
CA TYR A 791 -0.29 12.04 13.50
C TYR A 791 0.26 12.46 14.88
N LEU A 792 1.59 12.59 14.98
CA LEU A 792 2.23 12.95 16.23
C LEU A 792 1.89 14.39 16.69
N ALA A 793 1.75 15.31 15.74
CA ALA A 793 1.33 16.68 16.04
C ALA A 793 -0.10 16.70 16.62
N GLU A 794 -1.00 15.91 16.04
CA GLU A 794 -2.35 15.78 16.59
C GLU A 794 -2.33 15.23 18.02
N GLN A 795 -1.55 14.17 18.27
CA GLN A 795 -1.40 13.62 19.63
C GLN A 795 -0.82 14.64 20.61
N ALA A 796 0.24 15.36 20.21
CA ALA A 796 0.84 16.40 21.06
C ALA A 796 -0.17 17.48 21.44
N ARG A 797 -1.05 17.84 20.51
CA ARG A 797 -2.10 18.84 20.73
C ARG A 797 -3.20 18.31 21.64
N ARG A 798 -3.64 17.05 21.45
CA ARG A 798 -4.58 16.37 22.36
C ARG A 798 -4.06 16.37 23.78
N GLU A 799 -2.82 15.95 24.01
CA GLU A 799 -2.20 15.91 25.34
C GLU A 799 -2.06 17.31 25.96
N ARG A 800 -1.76 18.33 25.14
CA ARG A 800 -1.74 19.73 25.63
C ARG A 800 -3.12 20.23 26.03
N LEU A 801 -4.16 19.87 25.30
CA LEU A 801 -5.54 20.20 25.62
C LEU A 801 -5.98 19.49 26.92
N GLU A 802 -5.69 18.21 27.04
CA GLU A 802 -5.94 17.45 28.28
C GLU A 802 -5.22 18.05 29.52
N LYS A 803 -3.98 18.50 29.34
CA LYS A 803 -3.22 19.22 30.36
C LYS A 803 -3.75 20.63 30.64
N LYS A 804 -4.27 21.34 29.65
CA LYS A 804 -4.92 22.64 29.80
C LYS A 804 -6.31 22.56 30.42
N GLN A 805 -6.92 21.38 30.49
CA GLN A 805 -8.22 21.17 31.18
C GLN A 805 -8.17 21.36 32.67
N SER A 806 -7.01 21.44 33.26
CA SER A 806 -6.86 22.04 34.59
C SER A 806 -7.05 23.57 34.61
N ILE A 807 -7.16 24.28 33.42
CA ILE A 807 -7.28 25.76 33.30
C ILE A 807 -8.01 26.15 32.01
N GLU A 808 -9.30 26.50 32.12
CA GLU A 808 -10.28 27.32 31.31
C GLU A 808 -10.31 27.41 29.73
N PRO A 809 -11.48 27.80 29.09
CA PRO A 809 -11.93 27.36 27.74
C PRO A 809 -12.03 28.39 26.61
N GLU A 810 -12.20 27.91 25.44
CA GLU A 810 -12.98 28.32 24.20
C GLU A 810 -12.33 29.05 23.00
N LYS A 811 -12.62 28.45 21.86
CA LYS A 811 -13.15 28.87 20.53
C LYS A 811 -12.20 28.82 19.30
N ASN A 812 -12.47 27.98 18.35
CA ASN A 812 -12.96 28.11 16.94
C ASN A 812 -12.50 26.97 16.01
N ARG A 813 -13.46 26.48 15.20
CA ARG A 813 -13.30 25.44 14.18
C ARG A 813 -13.09 26.02 12.80
N GLN A 814 -12.30 25.39 11.95
CA GLN A 814 -12.53 25.25 10.49
C GLN A 814 -11.63 24.20 9.82
N ALA A 815 -12.24 23.41 9.02
CA ALA A 815 -12.03 22.54 7.86
C ALA A 815 -10.60 22.01 7.54
N ILE A 816 -10.49 20.69 7.46
CA ILE A 816 -9.47 19.92 6.73
C ILE A 816 -10.10 19.48 5.40
N SER A 817 -9.50 19.92 4.31
CA SER A 817 -10.00 19.71 2.96
C SER A 817 -9.08 18.85 2.11
N VAL A 818 -9.44 18.70 0.86
CA VAL A 818 -8.79 18.20 -0.35
C VAL A 818 -7.29 17.92 -0.30
N GLN A 819 -6.49 18.64 0.50
CA GLN A 819 -5.05 18.45 0.64
C GLN A 819 -4.64 17.07 1.19
N ALA A 820 -5.44 16.48 2.08
CA ALA A 820 -5.21 15.10 2.56
C ALA A 820 -5.48 14.07 1.45
N LEU A 821 -6.45 14.37 0.58
CA LEU A 821 -6.79 13.52 -0.56
C LEU A 821 -5.73 13.62 -1.67
N VAL A 822 -5.24 14.84 -1.95
CA VAL A 822 -4.14 15.10 -2.89
C VAL A 822 -2.86 14.41 -2.43
N ALA A 823 -2.61 14.39 -1.12
CA ALA A 823 -1.52 13.65 -0.53
C ALA A 823 -1.67 12.12 -0.72
N ALA A 824 -2.88 11.60 -0.63
CA ALA A 824 -3.18 10.19 -0.91
C ALA A 824 -3.00 9.84 -2.40
N ILE A 825 -3.37 10.75 -3.30
CA ILE A 825 -3.15 10.61 -4.75
C ILE A 825 -1.65 10.49 -5.05
N GLY A 826 -0.80 11.32 -4.45
CA GLY A 826 0.66 11.23 -4.62
C GLY A 826 1.30 9.92 -4.14
N ILE A 827 0.64 9.17 -3.24
CA ILE A 827 1.06 7.82 -2.85
C ILE A 827 0.73 6.80 -3.95
N TYR A 828 -0.43 6.91 -4.56
CA TYR A 828 -0.88 6.00 -5.62
C TYR A 828 -0.12 6.19 -6.94
N GLU A 829 0.33 7.41 -7.26
CA GLU A 829 1.16 7.69 -8.44
C GLU A 829 2.52 6.97 -8.41
N GLN A 830 2.99 6.55 -7.23
CA GLN A 830 4.29 5.92 -7.06
C GLN A 830 4.24 4.38 -7.03
N ASP A 831 3.07 3.77 -6.89
CA ASP A 831 2.91 2.34 -6.57
C ASP A 831 2.31 1.52 -7.72
N GLU A 832 2.43 1.96 -9.00
CA GLU A 832 1.80 1.33 -10.18
C GLU A 832 0.35 0.81 -9.95
N SER A 833 -0.29 1.32 -8.92
CA SER A 833 -1.71 1.07 -8.72
C SER A 833 -2.43 1.56 -9.97
N PRO A 834 -3.33 0.76 -10.56
CA PRO A 834 -4.01 1.17 -11.78
C PRO A 834 -4.59 2.57 -11.57
N ILE A 835 -4.26 3.49 -12.45
CA ILE A 835 -4.67 4.91 -12.44
C ILE A 835 -6.18 5.09 -12.12
N LYS A 836 -6.97 4.05 -12.40
CA LYS A 836 -8.39 3.98 -12.04
C LYS A 836 -8.69 4.15 -10.55
N TYR A 837 -7.81 3.70 -9.64
CA TYR A 837 -8.03 3.84 -8.19
C TYR A 837 -7.75 5.27 -7.73
N VAL A 838 -6.79 5.91 -8.37
CA VAL A 838 -6.49 7.32 -8.12
C VAL A 838 -7.64 8.19 -8.63
N ILE A 839 -8.15 7.91 -9.83
CA ILE A 839 -9.33 8.58 -10.38
C ILE A 839 -10.51 8.43 -9.43
N ASN A 840 -10.76 7.22 -8.93
CA ASN A 840 -11.85 6.95 -8.01
C ASN A 840 -11.74 7.74 -6.68
N ALA A 841 -10.53 7.95 -6.18
CA ALA A 841 -10.32 8.76 -4.98
C ALA A 841 -10.61 10.24 -5.22
N VAL A 842 -10.29 10.73 -6.42
CA VAL A 842 -10.59 12.13 -6.82
C VAL A 842 -12.07 12.29 -7.16
N ASP A 843 -12.70 11.32 -7.80
CA ASP A 843 -14.17 11.27 -8.01
C ASP A 843 -14.92 11.45 -6.70
N TRP A 844 -14.41 10.79 -5.64
CA TRP A 844 -14.96 10.93 -4.29
C TRP A 844 -14.81 12.34 -3.74
N SER A 845 -13.64 12.98 -3.93
CA SER A 845 -13.45 14.38 -3.53
C SER A 845 -14.43 15.30 -4.22
N LEU A 846 -14.63 15.10 -5.53
CA LEU A 846 -15.57 15.88 -6.33
C LEU A 846 -17.02 15.58 -5.96
N TYR A 847 -17.33 14.38 -5.48
CA TYR A 847 -18.65 14.08 -4.94
C TYR A 847 -18.96 14.89 -3.67
N LEU A 848 -17.95 15.03 -2.78
CA LEU A 848 -18.09 15.81 -1.54
C LEU A 848 -18.04 17.32 -1.79
N GLN A 849 -17.20 17.76 -2.71
CA GLN A 849 -17.00 19.17 -3.08
C GLN A 849 -16.95 19.31 -4.61
N PRO A 850 -18.12 19.35 -5.29
CA PRO A 850 -18.20 19.30 -6.75
C PRO A 850 -17.46 20.44 -7.47
N ASP A 851 -17.24 21.54 -6.77
CA ASP A 851 -16.63 22.76 -7.30
C ASP A 851 -15.25 23.03 -6.71
N ASP A 852 -14.59 22.03 -6.14
CA ASP A 852 -13.18 22.19 -5.69
C ASP A 852 -12.24 22.28 -6.89
N PRO A 853 -11.57 23.43 -7.10
CA PRO A 853 -10.74 23.63 -8.30
C PRO A 853 -9.56 22.65 -8.37
N GLN A 854 -8.97 22.30 -7.22
CA GLN A 854 -7.81 21.42 -7.15
C GLN A 854 -8.19 19.97 -7.44
N ALA A 855 -9.31 19.51 -6.89
CA ALA A 855 -9.85 18.19 -7.19
C ALA A 855 -10.27 18.08 -8.66
N LEU A 856 -10.91 19.10 -9.23
CA LEU A 856 -11.27 19.14 -10.65
C LEU A 856 -10.03 19.09 -11.56
N GLN A 857 -8.96 19.79 -11.21
CA GLN A 857 -7.70 19.77 -11.94
C GLN A 857 -7.07 18.39 -11.93
N TYR A 858 -6.95 17.75 -10.75
CA TYR A 858 -6.42 16.39 -10.64
C TYR A 858 -7.28 15.36 -11.36
N HIS A 859 -8.61 15.44 -11.22
CA HIS A 859 -9.52 14.56 -11.93
C HIS A 859 -9.35 14.68 -13.45
N ALA A 860 -9.26 15.90 -13.96
CA ALA A 860 -9.02 16.15 -15.37
C ALA A 860 -7.69 15.52 -15.84
N TRP A 861 -6.61 15.77 -15.14
CA TRP A 861 -5.27 15.27 -15.49
C TRP A 861 -5.15 13.74 -15.44
N LEU A 862 -5.70 13.10 -14.42
CA LEU A 862 -5.70 11.64 -14.29
C LEU A 862 -6.53 10.97 -15.39
N ASN A 863 -7.67 11.57 -15.74
CA ASN A 863 -8.48 11.06 -16.84
C ASN A 863 -7.81 11.28 -18.21
N VAL A 864 -6.98 12.31 -18.38
CA VAL A 864 -6.10 12.47 -19.57
C VAL A 864 -5.11 11.31 -19.65
N GLN A 865 -4.44 10.98 -18.55
CA GLN A 865 -3.48 9.88 -18.50
C GLN A 865 -4.15 8.52 -18.71
N ALA A 866 -5.40 8.36 -18.25
CA ALA A 866 -6.20 7.16 -18.46
C ALA A 866 -6.91 7.13 -19.83
N GLU A 867 -6.65 8.08 -20.72
CA GLU A 867 -7.31 8.25 -22.03
C GLU A 867 -8.84 8.35 -21.96
N ARG A 868 -9.40 8.80 -20.83
CA ARG A 868 -10.85 9.00 -20.61
C ARG A 868 -11.25 10.44 -20.98
N TRP A 869 -11.20 10.74 -22.25
CA TRP A 869 -11.28 12.10 -22.80
C TRP A 869 -12.56 12.86 -22.43
N GLU A 870 -13.72 12.19 -22.39
CA GLU A 870 -15.00 12.78 -22.01
C GLU A 870 -15.04 13.21 -20.54
N ALA A 871 -14.54 12.36 -19.63
CA ALA A 871 -14.47 12.66 -18.19
C ALA A 871 -13.47 13.80 -17.90
N ALA A 872 -12.30 13.75 -18.54
CA ALA A 872 -11.31 14.82 -18.42
C ALA A 872 -11.87 16.16 -18.90
N ARG A 873 -12.57 16.17 -20.06
CA ARG A 873 -13.20 17.35 -20.62
C ARG A 873 -14.22 17.98 -19.67
N ALA A 874 -15.13 17.15 -19.11
CA ALA A 874 -16.16 17.63 -18.19
C ALA A 874 -15.54 18.36 -16.98
N SER A 875 -14.40 17.86 -16.46
CA SER A 875 -13.72 18.48 -15.32
C SER A 875 -12.99 19.76 -15.70
N PHE A 876 -12.36 19.81 -16.88
CA PHE A 876 -11.76 21.05 -17.37
C PHE A 876 -12.84 22.12 -17.65
N ASP A 877 -13.97 21.74 -18.24
CA ASP A 877 -15.09 22.65 -18.46
C ASP A 877 -15.56 23.28 -17.14
N ARG A 878 -15.74 22.44 -16.10
CA ARG A 878 -16.14 22.92 -14.78
C ARG A 878 -15.08 23.78 -14.11
N LEU A 879 -13.81 23.36 -14.19
CA LEU A 879 -12.68 24.15 -13.66
C LEU A 879 -12.63 25.55 -14.30
N PHE A 880 -12.86 25.65 -15.61
CA PHE A 880 -12.84 26.90 -16.34
C PHE A 880 -14.06 27.79 -16.08
N GLU A 881 -15.19 27.20 -15.70
CA GLU A 881 -16.35 27.98 -15.21
C GLU A 881 -16.09 28.64 -13.85
N LEU A 882 -15.27 28.02 -13.00
CA LEU A 882 -14.97 28.51 -11.66
C LEU A 882 -13.88 29.58 -11.62
N GLY A 883 -13.03 29.66 -12.65
CA GLY A 883 -11.93 30.61 -12.66
C GLY A 883 -11.28 30.83 -14.03
N GLN A 884 -10.21 31.61 -14.05
CA GLN A 884 -9.39 31.78 -15.26
C GLN A 884 -8.52 30.51 -15.44
N PRO A 885 -8.55 29.86 -16.62
CA PRO A 885 -7.72 28.68 -16.89
C PRO A 885 -6.23 29.04 -16.84
N GLN A 886 -5.45 28.21 -16.17
CA GLN A 886 -3.99 28.34 -16.15
C GLN A 886 -3.39 27.74 -17.43
N LEU A 887 -2.16 28.14 -17.76
CA LEU A 887 -1.46 27.64 -18.94
C LEU A 887 -1.34 26.10 -18.95
N GLU A 888 -1.05 25.52 -17.78
CA GLU A 888 -0.89 24.08 -17.57
C GLU A 888 -2.16 23.26 -17.81
N ASP A 889 -3.34 23.88 -17.66
CA ASP A 889 -4.64 23.22 -17.87
C ASP A 889 -5.12 23.32 -19.32
N LEU A 890 -4.75 24.38 -20.02
CA LEU A 890 -5.23 24.68 -21.38
C LEU A 890 -4.72 23.68 -22.43
N LEU A 891 -3.47 23.19 -22.30
CA LEU A 891 -2.90 22.25 -23.26
C LEU A 891 -3.53 20.86 -23.15
N PRO A 892 -3.68 20.25 -21.96
CA PRO A 892 -4.41 19.01 -21.79
C PRO A 892 -5.90 19.13 -22.17
N ALA A 893 -6.55 20.23 -21.81
CA ALA A 893 -7.95 20.48 -22.19
C ALA A 893 -8.13 20.52 -23.73
N ALA A 894 -7.23 21.17 -24.42
CA ALA A 894 -7.23 21.20 -25.89
C ALA A 894 -7.06 19.81 -26.49
N MET A 895 -6.20 18.99 -25.90
CA MET A 895 -6.03 17.59 -26.31
C MET A 895 -7.30 16.77 -26.08
N CYS A 896 -7.99 16.96 -24.96
CA CYS A 896 -9.27 16.30 -24.66
C CYS A 896 -10.35 16.66 -25.71
N GLU A 897 -10.49 17.94 -26.02
CA GLU A 897 -11.44 18.40 -27.03
C GLU A 897 -11.13 17.81 -28.40
N TYR A 898 -9.83 17.76 -28.77
CA TYR A 898 -9.41 17.16 -30.03
C TYR A 898 -9.70 15.66 -30.11
N LYS A 899 -9.36 14.92 -29.06
CA LYS A 899 -9.60 13.46 -28.96
C LYS A 899 -11.08 13.13 -28.87
N ALA A 900 -11.90 13.97 -28.26
CA ALA A 900 -13.35 13.88 -28.27
C ALA A 900 -14.01 14.32 -29.59
N GLY A 901 -13.22 14.70 -30.62
CA GLY A 901 -13.71 15.09 -31.91
C GLY A 901 -14.17 16.56 -32.03
N ASN A 902 -13.93 17.38 -31.01
CA ASN A 902 -14.33 18.79 -30.98
C ASN A 902 -13.17 19.71 -31.41
N SER A 903 -12.75 19.60 -32.66
CA SER A 903 -11.64 20.37 -33.21
C SER A 903 -11.78 21.91 -33.06
N PRO A 904 -12.95 22.52 -33.21
CA PRO A 904 -13.08 23.97 -33.03
C PRO A 904 -12.68 24.46 -31.61
N ARG A 905 -13.12 23.76 -30.56
CA ARG A 905 -12.75 24.08 -29.16
C ARG A 905 -11.28 23.79 -28.87
N ALA A 906 -10.75 22.72 -29.41
CA ALA A 906 -9.32 22.39 -29.32
C ALA A 906 -8.45 23.52 -29.90
N ILE A 907 -8.82 24.02 -31.09
CA ILE A 907 -8.15 25.16 -31.75
C ILE A 907 -8.22 26.40 -30.88
N GLU A 908 -9.37 26.69 -30.28
CA GLU A 908 -9.53 27.83 -29.36
C GLU A 908 -8.57 27.75 -28.16
N HIS A 909 -8.53 26.60 -27.50
CA HIS A 909 -7.61 26.39 -26.36
C HIS A 909 -6.14 26.48 -26.78
N TRP A 910 -5.70 25.86 -27.88
CA TRP A 910 -4.33 26.00 -28.35
C TRP A 910 -3.97 27.44 -28.72
N ARG A 911 -4.90 28.22 -29.27
CA ARG A 911 -4.68 29.66 -29.50
C ARG A 911 -4.54 30.41 -28.19
N ARG A 912 -5.32 30.08 -27.16
CA ARG A 912 -5.16 30.68 -25.82
C ARG A 912 -3.82 30.31 -25.20
N VAL A 913 -3.34 29.07 -25.36
CA VAL A 913 -1.98 28.68 -24.97
C VAL A 913 -0.94 29.59 -25.61
N LEU A 914 -1.02 29.82 -26.93
CA LEU A 914 -0.05 30.69 -27.65
C LEU A 914 -0.19 32.18 -27.30
N VAL A 915 -1.30 32.59 -26.72
CA VAL A 915 -1.43 33.97 -26.16
C VAL A 915 -0.65 34.09 -24.85
N LEU A 916 -0.67 33.05 -24.02
CA LEU A 916 0.02 33.02 -22.73
C LEU A 916 1.50 32.62 -22.86
N ASP A 917 1.79 31.70 -23.76
CA ASP A 917 3.13 31.22 -24.09
C ASP A 917 3.32 31.14 -25.62
N PRO A 918 3.80 32.22 -26.24
CA PRO A 918 3.98 32.29 -27.70
C PRO A 918 4.95 31.28 -28.29
N ASP A 919 5.86 30.75 -27.50
CA ASP A 919 6.89 29.80 -27.93
C ASP A 919 6.49 28.33 -27.68
N ASN A 920 5.24 28.08 -27.27
CA ASN A 920 4.73 26.72 -26.99
C ASN A 920 4.68 25.86 -28.26
N GLU A 921 5.70 25.05 -28.46
CA GLU A 921 5.84 24.19 -29.65
C GLU A 921 4.68 23.18 -29.81
N PRO A 922 4.21 22.45 -28.76
CA PRO A 922 3.08 21.55 -28.86
C PRO A 922 1.80 22.21 -29.39
N ALA A 923 1.42 23.34 -28.85
CA ALA A 923 0.22 24.07 -29.30
C ALA A 923 0.36 24.54 -30.75
N ARG A 924 1.54 25.03 -31.12
CA ARG A 924 1.87 25.45 -32.48
C ARG A 924 1.78 24.31 -33.49
N ASN A 925 2.41 23.19 -33.18
CA ASN A 925 2.44 22.02 -34.05
C ASN A 925 1.04 21.42 -34.25
N ASN A 926 0.21 21.38 -33.20
CA ASN A 926 -1.14 20.91 -33.28
C ASN A 926 -2.01 21.80 -34.18
N LEU A 927 -1.91 23.11 -34.07
CA LEU A 927 -2.62 24.04 -34.95
C LEU A 927 -2.17 23.90 -36.42
N LEU A 928 -0.87 23.81 -36.66
CA LEU A 928 -0.33 23.60 -38.02
C LEU A 928 -0.80 22.29 -38.63
N SER A 929 -0.89 21.22 -37.83
CA SER A 929 -1.37 19.90 -38.31
C SER A 929 -2.82 19.91 -38.76
N LEU A 930 -3.62 20.85 -38.24
CA LEU A 930 -5.02 21.07 -38.64
C LEU A 930 -5.17 22.12 -39.75
N GLY A 931 -4.07 22.64 -40.28
CA GLY A 931 -4.10 23.67 -41.31
C GLY A 931 -4.46 25.10 -40.79
N GLU A 932 -4.40 25.30 -39.47
CA GLU A 932 -4.71 26.57 -38.87
C GLU A 932 -3.50 27.52 -38.91
N PRO A 933 -3.69 28.82 -39.30
CA PRO A 933 -2.61 29.76 -39.34
C PRO A 933 -2.08 30.10 -37.95
N VAL A 934 -0.75 30.01 -37.79
CA VAL A 934 -0.03 30.36 -36.54
C VAL A 934 0.86 31.55 -36.85
N ALA A 935 0.73 32.65 -36.10
CA ALA A 935 1.56 33.83 -36.24
C ALA A 935 3.02 33.55 -35.84
N GLU A 936 3.99 34.10 -36.59
CA GLU A 936 5.40 34.03 -36.19
C GLU A 936 5.63 34.81 -34.87
N PRO A 937 6.48 34.31 -33.95
CA PRO A 937 6.67 34.92 -32.61
C PRO A 937 7.03 36.41 -32.64
N SER A 938 7.83 36.83 -33.59
CA SER A 938 8.30 38.21 -33.74
C SER A 938 7.21 39.25 -34.12
N ARG A 939 6.13 38.80 -34.76
CA ARG A 939 5.02 39.70 -35.17
C ARG A 939 3.94 39.80 -34.07
N PHE A 940 3.90 38.90 -33.13
CA PHE A 940 2.88 38.93 -32.05
C PHE A 940 3.26 39.86 -30.94
N LEU A 941 4.54 39.91 -30.53
CA LEU A 941 5.07 40.89 -29.57
C LEU A 941 4.93 42.35 -30.07
N GLU A 942 5.14 42.61 -31.36
CA GLU A 942 4.90 43.94 -31.95
C GLU A 942 3.43 44.38 -31.91
N LYS A 943 2.47 43.44 -32.06
CA LYS A 943 1.02 43.73 -31.95
C LYS A 943 0.60 44.02 -30.52
N ILE A 944 1.12 43.29 -29.55
CA ILE A 944 0.84 43.53 -28.11
C ILE A 944 1.45 44.84 -27.65
N GLN A 945 2.67 45.16 -28.06
CA GLN A 945 3.31 46.43 -27.76
C GLN A 945 2.56 47.62 -28.39
N ARG A 946 2.00 47.46 -29.59
CA ARG A 946 1.13 48.47 -30.23
C ARG A 946 -0.24 48.58 -29.55
N ALA A 947 -0.81 47.48 -29.04
CA ALA A 947 -2.07 47.54 -28.29
C ALA A 947 -1.90 48.15 -26.88
N ALA A 948 -0.77 47.89 -26.21
CA ALA A 948 -0.45 48.46 -24.90
C ALA A 948 -0.03 49.94 -24.97
N ALA A 949 0.35 50.44 -26.15
CA ALA A 949 0.66 51.87 -26.37
C ALA A 949 -0.59 52.70 -26.68
N VAL A 950 -1.80 52.11 -26.78
CA VAL A 950 -3.06 52.77 -27.07
C VAL A 950 -3.98 52.81 -25.83
N PHE A 951 -3.61 52.11 -24.74
CA PHE A 951 -4.17 52.26 -23.41
C PHE A 951 -3.13 52.91 -22.47
#